data_30203d9f84d12032d0ceec5c3f362381
#
_entry.id   30203d9f84d12032d0ceec5c3f362381
#
_cell.length_a   1.000
_cell.length_b   1.000
_cell.length_c   1.000
_cell.angle_alpha   90.00
_cell.angle_beta   90.00
_cell.angle_gamma   90.00
#
_symmetry.space_group_name_H-M   'P 1'
#
loop_
_entity.id
_entity.type
_entity.pdbx_description
1 polymer ?
#
loop_
_entity_poly.entity_id
_entity_poly.type
_entity_poly.pdbx_seq_one_letter_code
_entity_poly.pdbx_strand_id
1 'polypeptide(L)'
;MSSPAERYAASRRRQAASSSELARFAQGYDFPLDPFQEEACRAVERGEGVLVAAPTGAGKTVVGEFAVHLGLARGLKTFYTTPIKALSNQKYLDLVARHGQERVGLLTGDTSVNPHADVVVMTTEVLRNMLYSGSRDLDRLGFVVMDEVHYLADRFRGPVWEEVIIHLPAEVQVISLSATVSNAEEFGDWLGQVRGRTAVVVSEERPVPLTQHMMVGRRLLPLYSHPAEVPEQSDQLDQSEQTEQTELERQAEQTGQPPLNPELLKAVKQARRAAASGGASKNSYRGRGGGSARGPQPWKRSARGGRAPRRGEGGARTARLKPPSRLQVVTALEGARLLPAIVFVFSRAGCEQAVHQVVNAGVDLTTDAEAARIRQVIERRTADIPVSDLGVLGFHFWAHALERGVAAHHAGLLPVFKETVEELFSAGLVKVVYATETLALGINMPARTVVLESLRKWNGSAHVTLSPGEYTQLTGRAGRRGIDVEGHAVVLAADDVEPATVSSLASRRTYPLVSAFRPTYNMAVNLLERMPRTRVREVLEQSFAQFQADRGVVELAAQARRKRRSLESLEKDMTCRLGDFREYASLRQAIADAEADLSRDKSAARRSETGRTMSSLGRGDVIVFRKGRRRRHGIVLQVGADRTGTPTITVLGEDARVVALTPDTAPDGVMRVGALRVADSVDPHRPRDRDRLVQRLVDALRAGDLEGSGKRTRTRSSRAQARRDSAIENLERLRHEMRSHPCHGCPDREEHARVGRKWSRAKAEAERLQRRIETRTGTIARLFDAVCEVLLELGYLRPVDRGHPERELRVTGAGKVLARIYAERDLLIAECLRTGVFEDLSAAELAGALSACVYEPRLSAQSIGLPVAPASRLGQCLRAQLGVSHRIHDMESLARIEASSGAEPALAGAVQAWCDGAQLADILDATELTAGDFVRWCKQLLDVVGQIASLSPPPDATPEQARAVTDLSMRAAEASLDLNRGVVSWSAV
;
A
#
# COMPACT_ATOMS: atom_id res chain seq x y z
N MET A 1 -11.82 55.05 -21.81
CA MET A 1 -13.01 55.32 -20.96
C MET A 1 -14.12 54.36 -21.35
N SER A 2 -14.62 53.52 -20.41
CA SER A 2 -15.71 52.58 -20.69
C SER A 2 -17.00 53.31 -21.05
N SER A 3 -17.75 52.79 -22.00
CA SER A 3 -19.02 53.33 -22.46
C SER A 3 -20.08 53.34 -21.34
N PRO A 4 -21.11 54.19 -21.41
CA PRO A 4 -22.22 54.19 -20.43
C PRO A 4 -22.90 52.81 -20.32
N ALA A 5 -23.02 52.08 -21.45
CA ALA A 5 -23.57 50.73 -21.51
C ALA A 5 -22.67 49.71 -20.79
N GLU A 6 -21.37 49.82 -20.91
CA GLU A 6 -20.40 48.96 -20.16
C GLU A 6 -20.43 49.28 -18.68
N ARG A 7 -20.54 50.52 -18.26
CA ARG A 7 -20.68 50.93 -16.86
C ARG A 7 -21.97 50.40 -16.24
N TYR A 8 -23.09 50.50 -16.98
CA TYR A 8 -24.38 49.95 -16.54
C TYR A 8 -24.33 48.43 -16.46
N ALA A 9 -23.78 47.75 -17.45
CA ALA A 9 -23.59 46.31 -17.42
C ALA A 9 -22.68 45.86 -16.26
N ALA A 10 -21.59 46.62 -15.98
CA ALA A 10 -20.71 46.39 -14.85
C ALA A 10 -21.41 46.62 -13.49
N SER A 11 -22.26 47.69 -13.41
CA SER A 11 -23.07 47.97 -12.22
C SER A 11 -24.09 46.85 -11.96
N ARG A 12 -24.82 46.42 -12.99
CA ARG A 12 -25.74 45.28 -12.89
C ARG A 12 -25.04 43.98 -12.49
N ARG A 13 -23.86 43.71 -13.05
CA ARG A 13 -23.04 42.56 -12.65
C ARG A 13 -22.58 42.63 -11.18
N ARG A 14 -22.17 43.83 -10.71
CA ARG A 14 -21.84 44.06 -9.30
C ARG A 14 -23.04 43.86 -8.37
N GLN A 15 -24.21 44.37 -8.76
CA GLN A 15 -25.44 44.23 -7.96
C GLN A 15 -25.93 42.78 -7.96
N ALA A 16 -25.86 42.04 -9.07
CA ALA A 16 -26.14 40.62 -9.15
C ALA A 16 -25.13 39.80 -8.32
N ALA A 17 -23.83 40.15 -8.38
CA ALA A 17 -22.79 39.51 -7.58
C ALA A 17 -22.99 39.76 -6.08
N SER A 18 -23.45 40.93 -5.64
CA SER A 18 -23.70 41.23 -4.23
C SER A 18 -24.97 40.55 -3.67
N SER A 19 -25.84 40.06 -4.53
CA SER A 19 -27.06 39.32 -4.16
C SER A 19 -26.94 37.80 -4.32
N SER A 20 -25.77 37.29 -4.72
CA SER A 20 -25.51 35.85 -4.92
C SER A 20 -25.46 35.11 -3.59
N GLU A 21 -25.74 33.79 -3.60
CA GLU A 21 -25.57 32.95 -2.43
C GLU A 21 -24.09 32.86 -1.99
N LEU A 22 -23.16 32.97 -2.95
CA LEU A 22 -21.73 33.08 -2.66
C LEU A 22 -21.43 34.34 -1.83
N ALA A 23 -22.02 35.49 -2.15
CA ALA A 23 -21.82 36.72 -1.38
C ALA A 23 -22.36 36.62 0.06
N ARG A 24 -23.49 35.93 0.25
CA ARG A 24 -24.05 35.66 1.59
C ARG A 24 -23.16 34.70 2.38
N PHE A 25 -22.68 33.65 1.72
CA PHE A 25 -21.78 32.65 2.33
C PHE A 25 -20.47 33.29 2.76
N ALA A 26 -19.86 34.13 1.90
CA ALA A 26 -18.60 34.80 2.18
C ALA A 26 -18.67 35.74 3.41
N GLN A 27 -19.85 36.34 3.70
CA GLN A 27 -20.06 37.16 4.91
C GLN A 27 -19.94 36.35 6.21
N GLY A 28 -20.06 35.03 6.15
CA GLY A 28 -19.89 34.14 7.31
C GLY A 28 -18.42 33.81 7.66
N TYR A 29 -17.45 34.42 6.98
CA TYR A 29 -16.03 34.25 7.24
C TYR A 29 -15.36 35.59 7.60
N ASP A 30 -14.42 35.54 8.55
CA ASP A 30 -13.62 36.69 8.97
C ASP A 30 -12.45 37.01 8.01
N PHE A 31 -12.33 36.28 6.92
CA PHE A 31 -11.27 36.42 5.92
C PHE A 31 -11.85 36.39 4.48
N PRO A 32 -11.20 37.04 3.51
CA PRO A 32 -11.62 36.95 2.12
C PRO A 32 -11.37 35.55 1.55
N LEU A 33 -12.24 35.10 0.66
CA LEU A 33 -12.04 33.85 -0.06
C LEU A 33 -10.86 33.99 -1.05
N ASP A 34 -10.09 32.92 -1.20
CA ASP A 34 -9.02 32.87 -2.20
C ASP A 34 -9.61 32.82 -3.63
N PRO A 35 -8.89 33.27 -4.66
CA PRO A 35 -9.41 33.30 -6.04
C PRO A 35 -9.93 31.94 -6.53
N PHE A 36 -9.21 30.84 -6.23
CA PHE A 36 -9.64 29.50 -6.61
C PHE A 36 -10.91 29.06 -5.87
N GLN A 37 -11.09 29.47 -4.60
CA GLN A 37 -12.30 29.19 -3.83
C GLN A 37 -13.51 29.90 -4.43
N GLU A 38 -13.36 31.19 -4.76
CA GLU A 38 -14.41 31.95 -5.41
C GLU A 38 -14.79 31.38 -6.78
N GLU A 39 -13.80 31.00 -7.59
CA GLU A 39 -14.02 30.41 -8.92
C GLU A 39 -14.81 29.10 -8.80
N ALA A 40 -14.38 28.21 -7.91
CA ALA A 40 -15.03 26.93 -7.64
C ALA A 40 -16.47 27.13 -7.12
N CYS A 41 -16.66 28.00 -6.13
CA CYS A 41 -18.00 28.30 -5.59
C CYS A 41 -18.93 28.89 -6.65
N ARG A 42 -18.45 29.77 -7.54
CA ARG A 42 -19.22 30.28 -8.66
C ARG A 42 -19.64 29.18 -9.64
N ALA A 43 -18.78 28.20 -9.88
CA ALA A 43 -19.13 27.05 -10.72
C ALA A 43 -20.24 26.22 -10.06
N VAL A 44 -20.13 25.94 -8.74
CA VAL A 44 -21.16 25.23 -7.99
C VAL A 44 -22.50 25.99 -8.02
N GLU A 45 -22.48 27.32 -7.84
CA GLU A 45 -23.69 28.15 -7.88
C GLU A 45 -24.40 28.13 -9.26
N ARG A 46 -23.64 28.03 -10.36
CA ARG A 46 -24.15 27.86 -11.73
C ARG A 46 -24.73 26.48 -12.02
N GLY A 47 -24.62 25.51 -11.08
CA GLY A 47 -25.09 24.14 -11.27
C GLY A 47 -24.08 23.24 -11.99
N GLU A 48 -22.81 23.64 -12.06
CA GLU A 48 -21.72 22.82 -12.61
C GLU A 48 -21.10 21.94 -11.52
N GLY A 49 -20.72 20.70 -11.84
CA GLY A 49 -19.81 19.93 -10.99
C GLY A 49 -18.47 20.67 -10.88
N VAL A 50 -17.71 20.38 -9.83
CA VAL A 50 -16.39 21.00 -9.68
C VAL A 50 -15.35 19.99 -9.21
N LEU A 51 -14.16 20.05 -9.81
CA LEU A 51 -12.94 19.42 -9.30
C LEU A 51 -11.99 20.51 -8.81
N VAL A 52 -11.71 20.55 -7.52
CA VAL A 52 -10.72 21.45 -6.92
C VAL A 52 -9.46 20.65 -6.60
N ALA A 53 -8.38 20.94 -7.30
CA ALA A 53 -7.05 20.35 -7.04
C ALA A 53 -6.14 21.45 -6.46
N ALA A 54 -5.90 21.40 -5.15
CA ALA A 54 -5.10 22.41 -4.45
C ALA A 54 -4.29 21.77 -3.31
N PRO A 55 -3.17 22.39 -2.85
CA PRO A 55 -2.33 21.87 -1.78
C PRO A 55 -3.12 21.59 -0.50
N THR A 56 -2.61 20.67 0.32
CA THR A 56 -3.16 20.46 1.68
C THR A 56 -2.99 21.75 2.49
N GLY A 57 -4.04 22.13 3.23
CA GLY A 57 -4.05 23.39 3.99
C GLY A 57 -4.47 24.63 3.18
N ALA A 58 -4.71 24.53 1.86
CA ALA A 58 -5.18 25.65 1.04
C ALA A 58 -6.64 26.08 1.32
N GLY A 59 -7.38 25.30 2.12
CA GLY A 59 -8.78 25.62 2.45
C GLY A 59 -9.79 25.16 1.40
N LYS A 60 -9.53 24.04 0.70
CA LYS A 60 -10.46 23.40 -0.23
C LYS A 60 -11.84 23.13 0.38
N THR A 61 -11.88 22.85 1.67
CA THR A 61 -13.08 22.58 2.47
C THR A 61 -14.15 23.66 2.32
N VAL A 62 -13.75 24.92 2.15
CA VAL A 62 -14.67 26.06 1.95
C VAL A 62 -15.63 25.82 0.79
N VAL A 63 -15.14 25.21 -0.32
CA VAL A 63 -15.97 24.88 -1.47
C VAL A 63 -17.00 23.80 -1.14
N GLY A 64 -16.61 22.79 -0.35
CA GLY A 64 -17.57 21.78 0.17
C GLY A 64 -18.57 22.39 1.13
N GLU A 65 -18.15 23.30 2.00
CA GLU A 65 -19.06 24.03 2.93
C GLU A 65 -20.01 24.96 2.16
N PHE A 66 -19.59 25.53 1.04
CA PHE A 66 -20.48 26.29 0.17
C PHE A 66 -21.55 25.39 -0.46
N ALA A 67 -21.21 24.17 -0.88
CA ALA A 67 -22.21 23.23 -1.37
C ALA A 67 -23.25 22.84 -0.29
N VAL A 68 -22.81 22.69 0.97
CA VAL A 68 -23.69 22.50 2.12
C VAL A 68 -24.63 23.71 2.31
N HIS A 69 -24.06 24.93 2.30
CA HIS A 69 -24.85 26.16 2.39
C HIS A 69 -25.91 26.26 1.29
N LEU A 70 -25.52 25.97 0.05
CA LEU A 70 -26.39 26.05 -1.12
C LEU A 70 -27.49 24.99 -1.07
N GLY A 71 -27.17 23.77 -0.61
CA GLY A 71 -28.13 22.68 -0.37
C GLY A 71 -29.20 23.09 0.65
N LEU A 72 -28.77 23.60 1.78
CA LEU A 72 -29.70 24.12 2.82
C LEU A 72 -30.55 25.26 2.32
N ALA A 73 -29.97 26.22 1.55
CA ALA A 73 -30.71 27.35 0.96
C ALA A 73 -31.76 26.90 -0.07
N ARG A 74 -31.50 25.81 -0.80
CA ARG A 74 -32.40 25.22 -1.80
C ARG A 74 -33.35 24.15 -1.25
N GLY A 75 -33.27 23.79 0.02
CA GLY A 75 -34.05 22.72 0.64
C GLY A 75 -33.71 21.32 0.09
N LEU A 76 -32.48 21.12 -0.36
CA LEU A 76 -31.95 19.85 -0.86
C LEU A 76 -31.01 19.21 0.17
N LYS A 77 -30.92 17.87 0.16
CA LYS A 77 -29.94 17.15 0.98
C LYS A 77 -28.54 17.30 0.39
N THR A 78 -27.57 17.35 1.28
CA THR A 78 -26.14 17.34 0.93
C THR A 78 -25.46 16.21 1.69
N PHE A 79 -24.78 15.32 0.95
CA PHE A 79 -23.92 14.30 1.54
C PHE A 79 -22.47 14.73 1.44
N TYR A 80 -21.79 14.75 2.59
CA TYR A 80 -20.37 15.06 2.69
C TYR A 80 -19.59 13.76 2.93
N THR A 81 -18.90 13.26 1.90
CA THR A 81 -18.20 11.98 2.00
C THR A 81 -16.70 12.17 2.24
N THR A 82 -16.14 11.30 3.06
CA THR A 82 -14.72 11.29 3.40
C THR A 82 -14.14 9.86 3.30
N PRO A 83 -12.81 9.70 3.12
CA PRO A 83 -12.20 8.39 2.97
C PRO A 83 -12.06 7.58 4.27
N ILE A 84 -12.16 8.23 5.42
CA ILE A 84 -11.93 7.59 6.73
C ILE A 84 -12.85 8.16 7.81
N LYS A 85 -13.22 7.31 8.78
CA LYS A 85 -14.11 7.68 9.89
C LYS A 85 -13.63 8.91 10.69
N ALA A 86 -12.35 8.97 11.02
CA ALA A 86 -11.81 10.08 11.81
C ALA A 86 -12.05 11.44 11.13
N LEU A 87 -11.92 11.50 9.80
CA LEU A 87 -12.22 12.70 9.03
C LEU A 87 -13.72 13.01 9.00
N SER A 88 -14.57 11.96 8.93
CA SER A 88 -16.03 12.12 9.04
C SER A 88 -16.42 12.74 10.39
N ASN A 89 -15.88 12.22 11.50
CA ASN A 89 -16.15 12.73 12.84
C ASN A 89 -15.74 14.20 12.99
N GLN A 90 -14.53 14.54 12.54
CA GLN A 90 -14.04 15.92 12.58
C GLN A 90 -14.94 16.85 11.76
N LYS A 91 -15.26 16.46 10.53
CA LYS A 91 -16.11 17.27 9.64
C LYS A 91 -17.54 17.41 10.18
N TYR A 92 -18.07 16.36 10.81
CA TYR A 92 -19.37 16.41 11.50
C TYR A 92 -19.36 17.49 12.61
N LEU A 93 -18.32 17.49 13.47
CA LEU A 93 -18.21 18.48 14.54
C LEU A 93 -18.10 19.91 13.99
N ASP A 94 -17.30 20.12 12.92
CA ASP A 94 -17.16 21.42 12.26
C ASP A 94 -18.52 21.91 11.72
N LEU A 95 -19.27 21.04 11.05
CA LEU A 95 -20.57 21.38 10.47
C LEU A 95 -21.67 21.56 11.53
N VAL A 96 -21.63 20.77 12.62
CA VAL A 96 -22.54 20.97 13.77
C VAL A 96 -22.31 22.33 14.42
N ALA A 97 -21.04 22.71 14.62
CA ALA A 97 -20.71 24.04 15.17
C ALA A 97 -21.26 25.20 14.33
N ARG A 98 -21.34 24.99 12.99
CA ARG A 98 -21.82 26.04 12.05
C ARG A 98 -23.31 26.01 11.79
N HIS A 99 -23.96 24.84 11.72
CA HIS A 99 -25.33 24.67 11.26
C HIS A 99 -26.30 24.14 12.34
N GLY A 100 -25.77 23.71 13.48
CA GLY A 100 -26.52 23.10 14.56
C GLY A 100 -26.72 21.60 14.43
N GLN A 101 -26.83 20.91 15.56
CA GLN A 101 -26.95 19.45 15.66
C GLN A 101 -28.20 18.88 14.98
N GLU A 102 -29.28 19.66 14.92
CA GLU A 102 -30.55 19.21 14.32
C GLU A 102 -30.47 19.04 12.80
N ARG A 103 -29.58 19.81 12.12
CA ARG A 103 -29.45 19.81 10.67
C ARG A 103 -28.33 18.91 10.13
N VAL A 104 -27.45 18.46 11.01
CA VAL A 104 -26.29 17.68 10.61
C VAL A 104 -26.35 16.28 11.21
N GLY A 105 -26.10 15.29 10.38
CA GLY A 105 -26.00 13.87 10.76
C GLY A 105 -24.61 13.30 10.50
N LEU A 106 -24.33 12.18 11.16
CA LEU A 106 -23.12 11.39 10.95
C LEU A 106 -23.50 9.94 10.68
N LEU A 107 -23.00 9.37 9.60
CA LEU A 107 -23.27 7.98 9.24
C LEU A 107 -21.97 7.30 8.81
N THR A 108 -21.45 6.42 9.67
CA THR A 108 -20.26 5.58 9.41
C THR A 108 -20.60 4.12 9.65
N GLY A 109 -19.70 3.18 9.39
CA GLY A 109 -19.99 1.75 9.56
C GLY A 109 -20.45 1.36 10.97
N ASP A 110 -20.04 2.09 12.00
CA ASP A 110 -20.31 1.80 13.42
C ASP A 110 -21.00 2.94 14.19
N THR A 111 -21.30 4.05 13.54
CA THR A 111 -21.91 5.23 14.18
C THR A 111 -23.01 5.79 13.30
N SER A 112 -24.19 5.99 13.90
CA SER A 112 -25.36 6.60 13.26
C SER A 112 -25.95 7.67 14.17
N VAL A 113 -25.79 8.93 13.81
CA VAL A 113 -26.36 10.09 14.51
C VAL A 113 -27.17 10.90 13.52
N ASN A 114 -28.45 11.12 13.78
CA ASN A 114 -29.36 11.87 12.92
C ASN A 114 -29.25 11.54 11.41
N PRO A 115 -29.42 10.25 11.01
CA PRO A 115 -29.10 9.78 9.65
C PRO A 115 -29.97 10.40 8.55
N HIS A 116 -31.10 11.00 8.91
CA HIS A 116 -32.06 11.62 7.97
C HIS A 116 -31.91 13.14 7.87
N ALA A 117 -30.88 13.73 8.49
CA ALA A 117 -30.63 15.16 8.46
C ALA A 117 -30.51 15.71 7.01
N ASP A 118 -30.68 17.03 6.86
CA ASP A 118 -30.48 17.69 5.57
C ASP A 118 -29.00 17.64 5.10
N VAL A 119 -28.07 17.61 6.06
CA VAL A 119 -26.63 17.42 5.79
C VAL A 119 -26.15 16.16 6.51
N VAL A 120 -25.65 15.18 5.78
CA VAL A 120 -25.12 13.95 6.39
C VAL A 120 -23.66 13.78 6.03
N VAL A 121 -22.81 13.74 7.04
CA VAL A 121 -21.40 13.39 6.88
C VAL A 121 -21.27 11.88 6.95
N MET A 122 -20.56 11.28 6.00
CA MET A 122 -20.44 9.83 5.93
C MET A 122 -19.14 9.38 5.28
N THR A 123 -18.80 8.10 5.44
CA THR A 123 -17.74 7.51 4.63
C THR A 123 -18.26 7.17 3.23
N THR A 124 -17.39 7.15 2.23
CA THR A 124 -17.78 6.90 0.83
C THR A 124 -18.40 5.52 0.65
N GLU A 125 -17.97 4.52 1.44
CA GLU A 125 -18.52 3.17 1.46
C GLU A 125 -19.99 3.16 1.86
N VAL A 126 -20.37 3.99 2.83
CA VAL A 126 -21.78 4.12 3.26
C VAL A 126 -22.64 4.67 2.13
N LEU A 127 -22.18 5.72 1.43
CA LEU A 127 -22.91 6.25 0.27
C LEU A 127 -23.10 5.21 -0.83
N ARG A 128 -22.05 4.43 -1.14
CA ARG A 128 -22.15 3.30 -2.08
C ARG A 128 -23.26 2.33 -1.65
N ASN A 129 -23.26 1.93 -0.37
CA ASN A 129 -24.24 0.98 0.16
C ASN A 129 -25.67 1.55 0.07
N MET A 130 -25.85 2.86 0.33
CA MET A 130 -27.13 3.54 0.15
C MET A 130 -27.60 3.57 -1.31
N LEU A 131 -26.69 3.79 -2.25
CA LEU A 131 -26.96 3.71 -3.69
C LEU A 131 -27.40 2.30 -4.08
N TYR A 132 -26.72 1.26 -3.58
CA TYR A 132 -27.07 -0.14 -3.84
C TYR A 132 -28.34 -0.62 -3.10
N SER A 133 -28.69 -0.04 -1.97
CA SER A 133 -29.96 -0.37 -1.27
C SER A 133 -31.15 0.42 -1.81
N GLY A 134 -30.91 1.49 -2.62
CA GLY A 134 -31.97 2.39 -3.07
C GLY A 134 -32.62 3.13 -1.91
N SER A 135 -31.79 3.66 -1.00
CA SER A 135 -32.27 4.40 0.17
C SER A 135 -33.16 5.59 -0.23
N ARG A 136 -34.25 5.78 0.49
CA ARG A 136 -35.16 6.94 0.31
C ARG A 136 -34.48 8.28 0.61
N ASP A 137 -33.39 8.27 1.34
CA ASP A 137 -32.62 9.49 1.62
C ASP A 137 -31.95 10.07 0.37
N LEU A 138 -31.89 9.31 -0.73
CA LEU A 138 -31.42 9.78 -2.04
C LEU A 138 -32.45 10.64 -2.79
N ASP A 139 -33.75 10.55 -2.44
CA ASP A 139 -34.86 11.21 -3.20
C ASP A 139 -34.73 12.72 -3.27
N ARG A 140 -34.09 13.36 -2.28
CA ARG A 140 -33.87 14.83 -2.23
C ARG A 140 -32.39 15.22 -2.30
N LEU A 141 -31.54 14.30 -2.69
CA LEU A 141 -30.10 14.53 -2.75
C LEU A 141 -29.78 15.49 -3.89
N GLY A 142 -29.25 16.66 -3.57
CA GLY A 142 -28.84 17.68 -4.55
C GLY A 142 -27.34 17.78 -4.72
N PHE A 143 -26.58 17.51 -3.65
CA PHE A 143 -25.13 17.70 -3.64
C PHE A 143 -24.44 16.53 -2.98
N VAL A 144 -23.30 16.12 -3.59
CA VAL A 144 -22.35 15.20 -2.96
C VAL A 144 -20.97 15.85 -2.97
N VAL A 145 -20.43 16.07 -1.78
CA VAL A 145 -19.04 16.49 -1.60
C VAL A 145 -18.18 15.24 -1.44
N MET A 146 -17.23 15.06 -2.32
CA MET A 146 -16.25 13.97 -2.29
C MET A 146 -14.90 14.53 -1.84
N ASP A 147 -14.67 14.52 -0.53
CA ASP A 147 -13.44 15.05 0.04
C ASP A 147 -12.29 14.05 -0.11
N GLU A 148 -11.09 14.56 -0.39
CA GLU A 148 -9.88 13.79 -0.66
C GLU A 148 -10.06 12.76 -1.81
N VAL A 149 -10.68 13.18 -2.93
CA VAL A 149 -11.00 12.28 -4.06
C VAL A 149 -9.77 11.56 -4.66
N HIS A 150 -8.56 12.02 -4.39
CA HIS A 150 -7.32 11.34 -4.81
C HIS A 150 -7.14 9.96 -4.16
N TYR A 151 -7.91 9.60 -3.14
CA TYR A 151 -8.03 8.23 -2.61
C TYR A 151 -8.57 7.21 -3.64
N LEU A 152 -9.12 7.68 -4.75
CA LEU A 152 -9.45 6.83 -5.89
C LEU A 152 -8.24 5.97 -6.38
N ALA A 153 -7.01 6.42 -6.12
CA ALA A 153 -5.79 5.65 -6.38
C ALA A 153 -5.46 4.60 -5.30
N ASP A 154 -6.19 4.56 -4.18
CA ASP A 154 -5.98 3.54 -3.15
C ASP A 154 -6.45 2.17 -3.64
N ARG A 155 -5.59 1.15 -3.44
CA ARG A 155 -5.84 -0.20 -3.95
C ARG A 155 -7.13 -0.84 -3.41
N PHE A 156 -7.48 -0.55 -2.16
CA PHE A 156 -8.58 -1.20 -1.45
C PHE A 156 -9.88 -0.38 -1.49
N ARG A 157 -9.76 0.93 -1.30
CA ARG A 157 -10.90 1.85 -1.21
C ARG A 157 -11.21 2.59 -2.51
N GLY A 158 -10.20 2.73 -3.39
CA GLY A 158 -10.34 3.46 -4.64
C GLY A 158 -11.52 3.05 -5.51
N PRO A 159 -11.80 1.74 -5.70
CA PRO A 159 -12.94 1.29 -6.49
C PRO A 159 -14.28 1.89 -6.04
N VAL A 160 -14.48 2.07 -4.73
CA VAL A 160 -15.73 2.60 -4.16
C VAL A 160 -16.02 4.04 -4.64
N TRP A 161 -14.97 4.83 -4.83
CA TRP A 161 -15.10 6.22 -5.30
C TRP A 161 -15.64 6.29 -6.71
N GLU A 162 -15.12 5.45 -7.61
CA GLU A 162 -15.61 5.39 -8.99
C GLU A 162 -17.02 4.84 -9.05
N GLU A 163 -17.33 3.81 -8.26
CA GLU A 163 -18.69 3.26 -8.12
C GLU A 163 -19.68 4.37 -7.75
N VAL A 164 -19.37 5.16 -6.72
CA VAL A 164 -20.24 6.26 -6.29
C VAL A 164 -20.42 7.27 -7.42
N ILE A 165 -19.34 7.75 -8.03
CA ILE A 165 -19.40 8.77 -9.08
C ILE A 165 -20.25 8.31 -10.27
N ILE A 166 -20.11 7.05 -10.68
CA ILE A 166 -20.83 6.49 -11.85
C ILE A 166 -22.31 6.26 -11.53
N HIS A 167 -22.65 5.86 -10.29
CA HIS A 167 -24.01 5.44 -9.94
C HIS A 167 -24.87 6.53 -9.32
N LEU A 168 -24.29 7.68 -8.96
CA LEU A 168 -25.10 8.83 -8.49
C LEU A 168 -26.11 9.25 -9.56
N PRO A 169 -27.35 9.63 -9.20
CA PRO A 169 -28.32 10.22 -10.11
C PRO A 169 -27.72 11.41 -10.90
N ALA A 170 -28.08 11.55 -12.17
CA ALA A 170 -27.48 12.56 -13.06
C ALA A 170 -27.66 14.00 -12.59
N GLU A 171 -28.76 14.27 -11.90
CA GLU A 171 -29.15 15.58 -11.33
C GLU A 171 -28.36 15.97 -10.09
N VAL A 172 -27.67 15.03 -9.44
CA VAL A 172 -26.86 15.29 -8.23
C VAL A 172 -25.55 15.96 -8.65
N GLN A 173 -25.29 17.13 -8.09
CA GLN A 173 -24.08 17.89 -8.35
C GLN A 173 -22.93 17.36 -7.50
N VAL A 174 -21.79 17.03 -8.15
CA VAL A 174 -20.61 16.44 -7.49
C VAL A 174 -19.54 17.49 -7.28
N ILE A 175 -19.08 17.65 -6.05
CA ILE A 175 -18.00 18.55 -5.64
C ILE A 175 -16.80 17.70 -5.21
N SER A 176 -15.80 17.57 -6.07
CA SER A 176 -14.61 16.76 -5.84
C SER A 176 -13.46 17.62 -5.31
N LEU A 177 -12.99 17.32 -4.09
CA LEU A 177 -11.87 18.02 -3.46
C LEU A 177 -10.64 17.09 -3.45
N SER A 178 -9.53 17.56 -4.03
CA SER A 178 -8.32 16.77 -4.22
C SER A 178 -7.07 17.50 -3.72
N ALA A 179 -6.05 16.75 -3.30
CA ALA A 179 -4.69 17.27 -3.30
C ALA A 179 -4.24 17.60 -4.73
N THR A 180 -3.11 18.30 -4.88
CA THR A 180 -2.54 18.57 -6.22
C THR A 180 -2.13 17.27 -6.90
N VAL A 181 -2.70 17.01 -8.08
CA VAL A 181 -2.39 15.86 -8.92
C VAL A 181 -1.93 16.34 -10.31
N SER A 182 -1.03 15.60 -10.95
CA SER A 182 -0.45 16.01 -12.24
C SER A 182 -1.38 15.90 -13.45
N ASN A 183 -2.46 15.15 -13.30
CA ASN A 183 -3.45 14.88 -14.34
C ASN A 183 -4.86 15.28 -13.91
N ALA A 184 -4.97 16.44 -13.23
CA ALA A 184 -6.26 16.97 -12.79
C ALA A 184 -7.22 17.22 -13.98
N GLU A 185 -6.69 17.68 -15.11
CA GLU A 185 -7.45 17.88 -16.33
C GLU A 185 -8.00 16.56 -16.88
N GLU A 186 -7.17 15.50 -16.90
CA GLU A 186 -7.60 14.16 -17.33
C GLU A 186 -8.74 13.62 -16.46
N PHE A 187 -8.63 13.81 -15.16
CA PHE A 187 -9.68 13.40 -14.23
C PHE A 187 -10.94 14.27 -14.38
N GLY A 188 -10.76 15.59 -14.61
CA GLY A 188 -11.85 16.50 -14.90
C GLY A 188 -12.57 16.20 -16.22
N ASP A 189 -11.82 15.83 -17.27
CA ASP A 189 -12.39 15.39 -18.55
C ASP A 189 -13.28 14.14 -18.37
N TRP A 190 -12.81 13.18 -17.58
CA TRP A 190 -13.61 12.00 -17.22
C TRP A 190 -14.86 12.38 -16.43
N LEU A 191 -14.75 13.21 -15.38
CA LEU A 191 -15.90 13.70 -14.64
C LEU A 191 -16.89 14.40 -15.57
N GLY A 192 -16.39 15.23 -16.50
CA GLY A 192 -17.20 15.90 -17.52
C GLY A 192 -17.94 14.92 -18.43
N GLN A 193 -17.33 13.82 -18.79
CA GLN A 193 -17.95 12.77 -19.61
C GLN A 193 -19.03 12.01 -18.86
N VAL A 194 -18.81 11.69 -17.57
CA VAL A 194 -19.72 10.87 -16.76
C VAL A 194 -20.83 11.69 -16.09
N ARG A 195 -20.51 12.92 -15.64
CA ARG A 195 -21.40 13.76 -14.82
C ARG A 195 -21.88 15.03 -15.52
N GLY A 196 -21.44 15.27 -16.76
CA GLY A 196 -21.74 16.51 -17.47
C GLY A 196 -20.78 17.66 -17.10
N ARG A 197 -21.22 18.90 -17.25
CA ARG A 197 -20.36 20.06 -17.06
C ARG A 197 -19.68 20.07 -15.71
N THR A 198 -18.35 19.94 -15.72
CA THR A 198 -17.50 19.96 -14.53
C THR A 198 -16.39 21.00 -14.72
N ALA A 199 -16.31 21.98 -13.83
CA ALA A 199 -15.24 22.95 -13.80
C ALA A 199 -14.02 22.35 -13.10
N VAL A 200 -12.84 22.49 -13.71
CA VAL A 200 -11.56 22.05 -13.13
C VAL A 200 -10.82 23.27 -12.62
N VAL A 201 -10.66 23.38 -11.31
CA VAL A 201 -9.99 24.51 -10.66
C VAL A 201 -8.72 24.02 -10.01
N VAL A 202 -7.58 24.40 -10.55
CA VAL A 202 -6.25 24.00 -10.08
C VAL A 202 -5.55 25.18 -9.43
N SER A 203 -5.04 24.99 -8.22
CA SER A 203 -4.17 25.95 -7.55
C SER A 203 -2.91 25.25 -7.05
N GLU A 204 -1.76 25.82 -7.35
CA GLU A 204 -0.47 25.33 -6.84
C GLU A 204 0.06 26.22 -5.70
N GLU A 205 -0.62 27.33 -5.41
CA GLU A 205 -0.22 28.26 -4.37
C GLU A 205 -0.47 27.69 -2.98
N ARG A 206 0.56 27.75 -2.15
CA ARG A 206 0.44 27.40 -0.73
C ARG A 206 0.15 28.67 0.07
N PRO A 207 -0.89 28.66 0.92
CA PRO A 207 -1.20 29.82 1.76
C PRO A 207 -0.10 30.15 2.78
N VAL A 208 0.70 29.16 3.18
CA VAL A 208 1.88 29.33 4.02
C VAL A 208 3.09 28.78 3.25
N PRO A 209 4.08 29.59 2.90
CA PRO A 209 5.30 29.15 2.23
C PRO A 209 5.99 28.02 2.99
N LEU A 210 6.66 27.11 2.30
CA LEU A 210 7.34 25.96 2.89
C LEU A 210 8.83 26.01 2.59
N THR A 211 9.62 26.20 3.64
CA THR A 211 11.08 26.14 3.56
C THR A 211 11.58 24.72 3.82
N GLN A 212 12.45 24.24 2.94
CA GLN A 212 13.05 22.92 3.02
C GLN A 212 14.39 22.98 3.74
N HIS A 213 14.62 22.07 4.68
CA HIS A 213 15.86 21.98 5.47
C HIS A 213 16.38 20.55 5.50
N MET A 214 17.68 20.42 5.75
CA MET A 214 18.29 19.17 6.20
C MET A 214 19.00 19.39 7.54
N MET A 215 18.87 18.41 8.43
CA MET A 215 19.59 18.43 9.71
C MET A 215 20.80 17.50 9.66
N VAL A 216 22.00 18.07 9.80
CA VAL A 216 23.27 17.35 9.80
C VAL A 216 23.92 17.46 11.19
N GLY A 217 23.90 16.36 11.95
CA GLY A 217 24.32 16.36 13.35
C GLY A 217 23.43 17.27 14.21
N ARG A 218 23.94 18.44 14.64
CA ARG A 218 23.16 19.43 15.42
C ARG A 218 22.81 20.68 14.60
N ARG A 219 23.19 20.72 13.33
CA ARG A 219 23.00 21.91 12.48
C ARG A 219 21.76 21.72 11.61
N LEU A 220 20.86 22.67 11.68
CA LEU A 220 19.73 22.80 10.79
C LEU A 220 20.14 23.75 9.65
N LEU A 221 20.17 23.24 8.41
CA LEU A 221 20.64 23.97 7.23
C LEU A 221 19.55 24.01 6.17
N PRO A 222 19.30 25.15 5.50
CA PRO A 222 18.38 25.22 4.39
C PRO A 222 18.87 24.34 3.24
N LEU A 223 17.92 23.70 2.51
CA LEU A 223 18.21 22.82 1.39
C LEU A 223 18.73 23.60 0.18
N TYR A 224 18.19 24.80 -0.04
CA TYR A 224 18.49 25.66 -1.19
C TYR A 224 19.23 26.92 -0.73
N SER A 225 20.00 27.53 -1.64
CA SER A 225 20.62 28.84 -1.44
C SER A 225 19.58 29.94 -1.57
N HIS A 226 19.62 30.94 -0.69
CA HIS A 226 18.87 32.17 -0.90
C HIS A 226 19.57 33.05 -1.94
N PRO A 227 18.84 33.72 -2.86
CA PRO A 227 19.44 34.61 -3.88
C PRO A 227 20.27 35.77 -3.30
N ALA A 228 20.06 36.11 -2.02
CA ALA A 228 20.72 37.21 -1.34
C ALA A 228 22.04 36.83 -0.65
N GLU A 229 22.41 35.56 -0.60
CA GLU A 229 23.58 35.06 0.16
C GLU A 229 24.68 34.42 -0.71
N VAL A 230 24.77 34.79 -1.99
CA VAL A 230 25.95 34.41 -2.79
C VAL A 230 27.08 35.37 -2.44
N PRO A 231 28.08 34.97 -1.63
CA PRO A 231 29.24 35.83 -1.33
C PRO A 231 30.02 36.02 -2.64
N GLU A 232 30.28 37.24 -3.02
CA GLU A 232 31.18 37.60 -4.14
C GLU A 232 32.66 37.18 -3.91
N GLN A 233 32.96 36.43 -2.84
CA GLN A 233 34.33 36.00 -2.54
C GLN A 233 34.44 34.48 -2.43
N SER A 234 34.65 33.84 -3.59
CA SER A 234 34.99 32.39 -3.65
C SER A 234 36.38 32.15 -4.24
N ASP A 235 37.39 32.85 -3.77
CA ASP A 235 38.78 32.65 -4.23
C ASP A 235 39.54 31.48 -3.59
N GLN A 236 38.91 30.59 -2.84
CA GLN A 236 39.57 29.49 -2.15
C GLN A 236 38.87 28.11 -2.31
N LEU A 237 38.19 27.85 -3.40
CA LEU A 237 37.68 26.53 -3.69
C LEU A 237 38.64 25.72 -4.57
N ASP A 238 38.87 24.46 -4.20
CA ASP A 238 39.66 23.50 -4.99
C ASP A 238 39.00 23.30 -6.38
N GLN A 239 39.80 23.17 -7.45
CA GLN A 239 39.28 23.06 -8.83
C GLN A 239 38.26 21.95 -9.03
N SER A 240 38.30 20.87 -8.23
CA SER A 240 37.33 19.80 -8.25
C SER A 240 35.95 20.23 -7.62
N GLU A 241 35.96 21.10 -6.62
CA GLU A 241 34.73 21.60 -5.98
C GLU A 241 34.06 22.66 -6.86
N GLN A 242 34.82 23.45 -7.62
CA GLN A 242 34.27 24.38 -8.60
C GLN A 242 33.60 23.67 -9.77
N THR A 243 34.14 22.54 -10.23
CA THR A 243 33.54 21.75 -11.32
C THR A 243 32.21 21.07 -10.89
N GLU A 244 32.16 20.50 -9.68
CA GLU A 244 30.94 19.92 -9.12
C GLU A 244 29.83 21.00 -8.90
N GLN A 245 30.23 22.19 -8.46
CA GLN A 245 29.29 23.29 -8.23
C GLN A 245 28.71 23.84 -9.53
N THR A 246 29.52 23.98 -10.58
CA THR A 246 29.09 24.44 -11.92
C THR A 246 28.18 23.40 -12.59
N GLU A 247 28.38 22.10 -12.33
CA GLU A 247 27.56 21.04 -12.90
C GLU A 247 26.19 20.96 -12.20
N LEU A 248 26.11 21.20 -10.88
CA LEU A 248 24.89 21.32 -10.10
C LEU A 248 24.08 22.59 -10.49
N GLU A 249 24.74 23.70 -10.75
CA GLU A 249 24.11 24.94 -11.24
C GLU A 249 23.51 24.74 -12.64
N ARG A 250 24.22 24.09 -13.56
CA ARG A 250 23.70 23.73 -14.88
C ARG A 250 22.50 22.77 -14.81
N GLN A 251 22.53 21.81 -13.90
CA GLN A 251 21.37 20.92 -13.66
C GLN A 251 20.20 21.68 -13.07
N ALA A 252 20.44 22.64 -12.19
CA ALA A 252 19.41 23.52 -11.61
C ALA A 252 18.75 24.40 -12.69
N GLU A 253 19.55 24.98 -13.59
CA GLU A 253 19.05 25.76 -14.74
C GLU A 253 18.22 24.91 -15.71
N GLN A 254 18.65 23.66 -15.98
CA GLN A 254 17.93 22.73 -16.87
C GLN A 254 16.60 22.23 -16.26
N THR A 255 16.52 22.15 -14.94
CA THR A 255 15.34 21.65 -14.21
C THR A 255 14.44 22.75 -13.66
N GLY A 256 14.84 24.02 -13.74
CA GLY A 256 14.13 25.16 -13.16
C GLY A 256 14.08 25.14 -11.62
N GLN A 257 15.00 24.43 -10.97
CA GLN A 257 15.07 24.31 -9.51
C GLN A 257 16.07 25.29 -8.90
N PRO A 258 15.84 25.79 -7.67
CA PRO A 258 16.86 26.55 -6.94
C PRO A 258 18.13 25.70 -6.72
N PRO A 259 19.32 26.29 -6.77
CA PRO A 259 20.56 25.58 -6.49
C PRO A 259 20.64 25.11 -5.04
N LEU A 260 21.23 23.93 -4.83
CA LEU A 260 21.45 23.37 -3.49
C LEU A 260 22.43 24.23 -2.70
N ASN A 261 22.19 24.34 -1.38
CA ASN A 261 23.03 25.12 -0.48
C ASN A 261 24.45 24.51 -0.37
N PRO A 262 25.51 25.25 -0.75
CA PRO A 262 26.90 24.77 -0.68
C PRO A 262 27.35 24.42 0.75
N GLU A 263 26.86 25.15 1.76
CA GLU A 263 27.17 24.87 3.16
C GLU A 263 26.60 23.51 3.61
N LEU A 264 25.40 23.18 3.16
CA LEU A 264 24.80 21.86 3.40
C LEU A 264 25.63 20.74 2.77
N LEU A 265 26.03 20.89 1.51
CA LEU A 265 26.87 19.91 0.81
C LEU A 265 28.20 19.68 1.52
N LYS A 266 28.87 20.75 1.97
CA LYS A 266 30.09 20.69 2.78
C LYS A 266 29.85 19.97 4.12
N ALA A 267 28.78 20.30 4.83
CA ALA A 267 28.44 19.69 6.11
C ALA A 267 28.18 18.18 5.99
N VAL A 268 27.43 17.73 4.97
CA VAL A 268 27.17 16.31 4.70
C VAL A 268 28.48 15.57 4.37
N LYS A 269 29.31 16.14 3.50
CA LYS A 269 30.62 15.59 3.10
C LYS A 269 31.58 15.44 4.32
N GLN A 270 31.62 16.46 5.19
CA GLN A 270 32.40 16.43 6.44
C GLN A 270 31.87 15.39 7.43
N ALA A 271 30.56 15.30 7.63
CA ALA A 271 29.93 14.33 8.53
C ALA A 271 30.20 12.88 8.07
N ARG A 272 30.15 12.60 6.77
CA ARG A 272 30.52 11.30 6.19
C ARG A 272 31.99 10.98 6.38
N ARG A 273 32.91 11.95 6.13
CA ARG A 273 34.36 11.77 6.39
C ARG A 273 34.63 11.51 7.87
N ALA A 274 34.02 12.24 8.80
CA ALA A 274 34.15 12.04 10.23
C ALA A 274 33.63 10.67 10.67
N ALA A 275 32.52 10.20 10.13
CA ALA A 275 32.01 8.85 10.35
C ALA A 275 32.99 7.78 9.88
N ALA A 276 33.57 7.94 8.69
CA ALA A 276 34.58 7.03 8.13
C ALA A 276 35.89 7.00 8.94
N SER A 277 36.35 8.14 9.46
CA SER A 277 37.58 8.25 10.25
C SER A 277 37.40 7.85 11.72
N GLY A 278 36.23 8.03 12.31
CA GLY A 278 35.92 7.68 13.71
C GLY A 278 35.95 6.18 14.04
N GLY A 279 36.03 5.31 13.03
CA GLY A 279 36.25 3.87 13.18
C GLY A 279 37.69 3.48 13.53
N ALA A 280 38.64 4.38 13.37
CA ALA A 280 40.08 4.08 13.55
C ALA A 280 40.68 4.48 14.92
N SER A 281 39.93 5.24 15.76
CA SER A 281 40.50 5.86 16.97
C SER A 281 39.85 5.42 18.29
N LYS A 282 39.82 4.12 18.58
CA LYS A 282 39.53 3.62 19.93
C LYS A 282 40.60 2.67 20.45
N ASN A 283 41.88 2.92 20.18
CA ASN A 283 42.97 2.11 20.77
C ASN A 283 44.25 2.87 21.04
N SER A 284 44.19 4.08 21.63
CA SER A 284 45.37 4.72 22.16
C SER A 284 45.06 5.68 23.30
N TYR A 285 44.77 5.09 24.50
CA TYR A 285 45.07 5.74 25.77
C TYR A 285 45.42 4.66 26.81
N ARG A 286 46.67 4.24 26.80
CA ARG A 286 47.34 3.71 27.95
C ARG A 286 48.21 4.83 28.51
N GLY A 287 47.64 5.61 29.44
CA GLY A 287 48.35 6.60 30.26
C GLY A 287 48.73 5.99 31.60
N ARG A 288 49.97 6.12 31.93
CA ARG A 288 50.65 5.80 33.20
C ARG A 288 50.07 6.57 34.38
N GLY A 289 50.18 5.94 35.54
CA GLY A 289 50.23 6.60 36.88
C GLY A 289 49.16 6.08 37.83
N GLY A 290 49.39 5.23 38.78
CA GLY A 290 50.03 5.40 40.04
C GLY A 290 48.96 5.63 41.14
N GLY A 291 48.87 4.74 42.19
CA GLY A 291 48.32 5.14 43.46
C GLY A 291 47.20 4.25 44.08
N SER A 292 47.60 3.37 44.89
CA SER A 292 46.94 2.60 45.96
C SER A 292 45.66 3.12 46.59
N ALA A 293 44.66 2.26 46.83
CA ALA A 293 44.05 2.01 48.14
C ALA A 293 43.15 0.75 48.14
N ARG A 294 43.29 0.00 49.26
CA ARG A 294 42.68 -1.31 49.50
C ARG A 294 41.24 -1.23 49.97
N GLY A 295 40.46 -2.30 49.69
CA GLY A 295 39.24 -2.66 50.40
C GLY A 295 38.47 -3.79 49.66
N PRO A 296 37.80 -4.76 50.32
CA PRO A 296 37.95 -6.16 50.00
C PRO A 296 36.83 -6.78 49.15
N GLN A 297 37.19 -7.82 48.42
CA GLN A 297 36.31 -8.74 47.69
C GLN A 297 35.61 -9.73 48.67
N PRO A 298 34.55 -10.42 48.24
CA PRO A 298 34.81 -11.81 47.89
C PRO A 298 33.99 -12.39 46.68
N TRP A 299 34.49 -13.51 46.27
CA TRP A 299 34.04 -14.69 45.55
C TRP A 299 34.35 -14.82 44.07
N LYS A 300 35.52 -15.41 43.85
CA LYS A 300 35.88 -16.06 42.58
C LYS A 300 35.31 -17.48 42.55
N ARG A 301 34.83 -17.90 41.38
CA ARG A 301 34.99 -19.31 40.95
C ARG A 301 35.66 -19.32 39.56
N SER A 302 36.70 -20.06 39.52
CA SER A 302 37.64 -20.33 38.45
C SER A 302 37.07 -21.18 37.33
N ALA A 303 37.40 -20.85 36.09
CA ALA A 303 37.56 -21.85 35.03
C ALA A 303 38.68 -21.44 34.10
N ARG A 304 39.56 -22.39 33.86
CA ARG A 304 40.81 -22.33 33.10
C ARG A 304 40.66 -22.05 31.61
N GLY A 305 41.61 -21.30 31.10
CA GLY A 305 42.42 -21.61 29.90
C GLY A 305 41.71 -21.74 28.55
N GLY A 306 41.76 -20.71 27.74
CA GLY A 306 41.52 -20.82 26.30
C GLY A 306 42.27 -19.74 25.53
N ARG A 307 43.21 -20.15 24.70
CA ARG A 307 44.03 -19.36 23.80
C ARG A 307 43.17 -18.45 22.94
N ALA A 308 43.63 -17.19 22.79
CA ALA A 308 43.07 -16.22 21.83
C ALA A 308 43.13 -16.73 20.38
N PRO A 309 42.03 -16.66 19.61
CA PRO A 309 42.11 -16.94 18.20
C PRO A 309 42.72 -15.74 17.43
N ARG A 310 43.59 -16.10 16.49
CA ARG A 310 44.20 -15.18 15.52
C ARG A 310 43.14 -14.41 14.74
N ARG A 311 43.33 -13.09 14.62
CA ARG A 311 42.60 -12.19 13.72
C ARG A 311 42.58 -12.74 12.30
N GLY A 312 41.41 -13.19 11.84
CA GLY A 312 41.10 -13.30 10.43
C GLY A 312 40.70 -11.91 9.92
N GLU A 313 41.18 -11.54 8.74
CA GLU A 313 40.85 -10.30 8.04
C GLU A 313 39.31 -10.16 7.88
N GLY A 314 38.70 -9.45 8.81
CA GLY A 314 37.32 -9.01 8.69
C GLY A 314 37.29 -7.72 7.85
N GLY A 315 36.62 -7.76 6.72
CA GLY A 315 36.40 -6.59 5.89
C GLY A 315 35.99 -5.36 6.73
N ALA A 316 36.64 -4.25 6.50
CA ALA A 316 36.39 -2.98 7.16
C ALA A 316 34.89 -2.64 7.02
N ARG A 317 34.16 -2.69 8.12
CA ARG A 317 32.82 -2.09 8.20
C ARG A 317 33.04 -0.59 8.02
N THR A 318 32.75 -0.08 6.83
CA THR A 318 32.67 1.36 6.59
C THR A 318 31.70 1.95 7.62
N ALA A 319 32.22 2.83 8.48
CA ALA A 319 31.38 3.48 9.48
C ALA A 319 30.38 4.37 8.74
N ARG A 320 29.08 4.17 9.01
CA ARG A 320 27.97 4.84 8.33
C ARG A 320 27.59 6.12 9.07
N LEU A 321 27.20 7.15 8.32
CA LEU A 321 26.63 8.36 8.88
C LEU A 321 25.31 8.01 9.59
N LYS A 322 25.29 8.23 10.91
CA LYS A 322 24.07 8.03 11.70
C LYS A 322 23.22 9.30 11.70
N PRO A 323 21.88 9.15 11.63
CA PRO A 323 20.99 10.30 11.76
C PRO A 323 21.17 10.98 13.12
N PRO A 324 20.85 12.29 13.24
CA PRO A 324 20.79 12.99 14.52
C PRO A 324 19.91 12.26 15.54
N SER A 325 20.28 12.29 16.82
CA SER A 325 19.44 11.68 17.86
C SER A 325 18.16 12.52 18.05
N ARG A 326 17.07 11.86 18.47
CA ARG A 326 15.77 12.50 18.69
C ARG A 326 15.84 13.67 19.67
N LEU A 327 16.66 13.54 20.72
CA LEU A 327 16.95 14.64 21.63
C LEU A 327 17.60 15.83 20.92
N GLN A 328 18.58 15.58 20.04
CA GLN A 328 19.22 16.66 19.27
C GLN A 328 18.22 17.35 18.33
N VAL A 329 17.29 16.59 17.74
CA VAL A 329 16.24 17.14 16.88
C VAL A 329 15.34 18.08 17.68
N VAL A 330 14.79 17.61 18.81
CA VAL A 330 13.88 18.42 19.65
C VAL A 330 14.59 19.67 20.15
N THR A 331 15.81 19.56 20.67
CA THR A 331 16.58 20.71 21.17
C THR A 331 16.90 21.73 20.05
N ALA A 332 17.21 21.26 18.84
CA ALA A 332 17.46 22.14 17.71
C ALA A 332 16.20 22.88 17.25
N LEU A 333 15.05 22.21 17.21
CA LEU A 333 13.78 22.82 16.85
C LEU A 333 13.30 23.83 17.91
N GLU A 334 13.45 23.51 19.21
CA GLU A 334 13.11 24.38 20.30
C GLU A 334 13.99 25.65 20.25
N GLY A 335 15.32 25.49 20.15
CA GLY A 335 16.27 26.60 20.07
C GLY A 335 16.04 27.49 18.84
N ALA A 336 15.57 26.93 17.73
CA ALA A 336 15.20 27.67 16.53
C ALA A 336 13.76 28.24 16.57
N ARG A 337 12.99 27.98 17.61
CA ARG A 337 11.56 28.34 17.77
C ARG A 337 10.67 27.78 16.68
N LEU A 338 10.93 26.52 16.28
CA LEU A 338 10.25 25.81 15.20
C LEU A 338 9.20 24.79 15.72
N LEU A 339 8.84 24.84 17.00
CA LEU A 339 7.74 24.05 17.58
C LEU A 339 6.39 24.80 17.39
N PRO A 340 5.26 24.06 17.30
CA PRO A 340 5.09 22.62 17.42
C PRO A 340 5.52 21.85 16.16
N ALA A 341 5.96 20.60 16.35
CA ALA A 341 6.49 19.77 15.29
C ALA A 341 5.84 18.38 15.23
N ILE A 342 5.66 17.86 14.01
CA ILE A 342 5.34 16.46 13.75
C ILE A 342 6.60 15.77 13.21
N VAL A 343 7.03 14.69 13.86
CA VAL A 343 8.17 13.87 13.44
C VAL A 343 7.64 12.56 12.88
N PHE A 344 7.77 12.36 11.57
CA PHE A 344 7.34 11.11 10.92
C PHE A 344 8.39 10.01 11.08
N VAL A 345 7.96 8.95 11.78
CA VAL A 345 8.72 7.73 12.02
C VAL A 345 7.94 6.56 11.45
N PHE A 346 8.42 5.95 10.37
CA PHE A 346 7.65 4.91 9.63
C PHE A 346 7.56 3.56 10.37
N SER A 347 7.46 3.60 11.71
CA SER A 347 7.35 2.44 12.59
C SER A 347 6.61 2.84 13.86
N ARG A 348 5.59 2.07 14.25
CA ARG A 348 4.84 2.28 15.50
C ARG A 348 5.73 2.15 16.72
N ALA A 349 6.48 1.03 16.81
CA ALA A 349 7.46 0.84 17.88
C ALA A 349 8.51 1.95 17.89
N GLY A 350 8.88 2.49 16.72
CA GLY A 350 9.76 3.63 16.59
C GLY A 350 9.16 4.92 17.19
N CYS A 351 7.84 5.15 17.04
CA CYS A 351 7.15 6.29 17.65
C CYS A 351 7.18 6.20 19.19
N GLU A 352 6.78 5.04 19.73
CA GLU A 352 6.82 4.81 21.18
C GLU A 352 8.23 4.94 21.75
N GLN A 353 9.20 4.30 21.09
CA GLN A 353 10.61 4.42 21.49
C GLN A 353 11.12 5.86 21.44
N ALA A 354 10.61 6.70 20.51
CA ALA A 354 10.99 8.08 20.42
C ALA A 354 10.49 8.88 21.62
N VAL A 355 9.23 8.71 22.00
CA VAL A 355 8.65 9.33 23.19
C VAL A 355 9.44 8.90 24.43
N HIS A 356 9.69 7.59 24.62
CA HIS A 356 10.49 7.10 25.75
C HIS A 356 11.88 7.72 25.81
N GLN A 357 12.58 7.83 24.67
CA GLN A 357 13.93 8.43 24.63
C GLN A 357 13.93 9.90 25.02
N VAL A 358 12.96 10.67 24.56
CA VAL A 358 12.89 12.12 24.79
C VAL A 358 12.46 12.41 26.23
N VAL A 359 11.44 11.73 26.72
CA VAL A 359 10.95 11.88 28.11
C VAL A 359 12.00 11.45 29.12
N ASN A 360 12.65 10.29 28.91
CA ASN A 360 13.71 9.79 29.80
C ASN A 360 14.99 10.64 29.75
N ALA A 361 15.19 11.42 28.69
CA ALA A 361 16.28 12.42 28.63
C ALA A 361 15.97 13.70 29.43
N GLY A 362 14.80 13.78 30.07
CA GLY A 362 14.40 14.92 30.92
C GLY A 362 13.87 16.12 30.12
N VAL A 363 13.49 15.93 28.86
CA VAL A 363 12.88 17.03 28.08
C VAL A 363 11.53 17.38 28.65
N ASP A 364 11.30 18.67 28.86
CA ASP A 364 10.03 19.24 29.29
C ASP A 364 9.77 20.50 28.44
N LEU A 365 8.67 20.47 27.66
CA LEU A 365 8.32 21.50 26.70
C LEU A 365 7.08 22.30 27.13
N THR A 366 6.58 22.04 28.34
CA THR A 366 5.37 22.66 28.87
C THR A 366 5.65 23.49 30.11
N THR A 367 4.79 24.45 30.37
CA THR A 367 4.74 25.15 31.64
C THR A 367 3.84 24.42 32.64
N ASP A 368 3.96 24.68 33.94
CA ASP A 368 3.08 24.08 34.98
C ASP A 368 1.59 24.32 34.69
N ALA A 369 1.25 25.49 34.14
CA ALA A 369 -0.13 25.81 33.76
C ALA A 369 -0.62 24.98 32.56
N GLU A 370 0.24 24.79 31.56
CA GLU A 370 -0.06 23.91 30.41
C GLU A 370 -0.21 22.46 30.86
N ALA A 371 0.71 21.96 31.70
CA ALA A 371 0.63 20.62 32.28
C ALA A 371 -0.66 20.40 33.08
N ALA A 372 -1.10 21.39 33.85
CA ALA A 372 -2.38 21.30 34.56
C ALA A 372 -3.58 21.23 33.62
N ARG A 373 -3.59 21.99 32.52
CA ARG A 373 -4.64 21.92 31.48
C ARG A 373 -4.62 20.58 30.77
N ILE A 374 -3.45 20.04 30.48
CA ILE A 374 -3.31 18.72 29.85
C ILE A 374 -3.94 17.64 30.73
N ARG A 375 -3.65 17.66 32.05
CA ARG A 375 -4.26 16.72 33.02
C ARG A 375 -5.80 16.78 33.01
N GLN A 376 -6.38 17.98 33.00
CA GLN A 376 -7.84 18.14 32.94
C GLN A 376 -8.44 17.52 31.66
N VAL A 377 -7.77 17.68 30.51
CA VAL A 377 -8.22 17.07 29.25
C VAL A 377 -8.10 15.55 29.33
N ILE A 378 -6.99 15.03 29.85
CA ILE A 378 -6.79 13.59 30.04
C ILE A 378 -7.87 13.00 30.94
N GLU A 379 -8.10 13.57 32.11
CA GLU A 379 -9.12 13.11 33.07
C GLU A 379 -10.51 13.07 32.44
N ARG A 380 -10.88 14.14 31.72
CA ARG A 380 -12.19 14.22 31.04
C ARG A 380 -12.33 13.14 29.97
N ARG A 381 -11.29 12.93 29.14
CA ARG A 381 -11.32 12.00 28.01
C ARG A 381 -11.22 10.53 28.39
N THR A 382 -10.65 10.25 29.57
CA THR A 382 -10.41 8.88 30.03
C THR A 382 -11.31 8.47 31.21
N ALA A 383 -12.29 9.30 31.57
CA ALA A 383 -13.16 9.09 32.71
C ALA A 383 -13.92 7.73 32.66
N ASP A 384 -14.26 7.28 31.48
CA ASP A 384 -15.01 6.04 31.27
C ASP A 384 -14.13 4.77 31.25
N ILE A 385 -12.78 4.92 31.27
CA ILE A 385 -11.86 3.77 31.23
C ILE A 385 -11.74 3.18 32.64
N PRO A 386 -12.02 1.87 32.83
CA PRO A 386 -11.84 1.21 34.11
C PRO A 386 -10.39 1.31 34.62
N VAL A 387 -10.22 1.58 35.91
CA VAL A 387 -8.90 1.70 36.54
C VAL A 387 -8.05 0.43 36.36
N SER A 388 -8.71 -0.75 36.32
CA SER A 388 -8.06 -2.05 36.10
C SER A 388 -7.32 -2.11 34.76
N ASP A 389 -7.81 -1.40 33.72
CA ASP A 389 -7.28 -1.50 32.36
C ASP A 389 -6.18 -0.46 32.09
N LEU A 390 -6.15 0.64 32.90
CA LEU A 390 -5.17 1.72 32.73
C LEU A 390 -3.71 1.22 32.73
N GLY A 391 -3.38 0.24 33.60
CA GLY A 391 -2.05 -0.33 33.69
C GLY A 391 -1.62 -1.05 32.40
N VAL A 392 -2.48 -1.87 31.86
CA VAL A 392 -2.27 -2.64 30.62
C VAL A 392 -2.15 -1.74 29.40
N LEU A 393 -2.89 -0.62 29.41
CA LEU A 393 -2.88 0.38 28.34
C LEU A 393 -1.65 1.29 28.35
N GLY A 394 -0.77 1.18 29.35
CA GLY A 394 0.40 2.05 29.49
C GLY A 394 0.06 3.50 29.82
N PHE A 395 -1.12 3.73 30.39
CA PHE A 395 -1.72 5.04 30.63
C PHE A 395 -0.81 5.99 31.40
N HIS A 396 -0.16 5.53 32.46
CA HIS A 396 0.68 6.40 33.33
C HIS A 396 1.85 7.02 32.57
N PHE A 397 2.53 6.25 31.74
CA PHE A 397 3.62 6.76 30.91
C PHE A 397 3.11 7.69 29.82
N TRP A 398 2.02 7.31 29.15
CA TRP A 398 1.37 8.13 28.12
C TRP A 398 0.93 9.48 28.67
N ALA A 399 0.24 9.52 29.83
CA ALA A 399 -0.18 10.77 30.47
C ALA A 399 1.02 11.64 30.87
N HIS A 400 2.06 11.03 31.49
CA HIS A 400 3.28 11.72 31.84
C HIS A 400 4.01 12.33 30.63
N ALA A 401 4.04 11.64 29.50
CA ALA A 401 4.64 12.17 28.27
C ALA A 401 3.85 13.36 27.72
N LEU A 402 2.51 13.30 27.75
CA LEU A 402 1.64 14.42 27.35
C LEU A 402 1.84 15.65 28.24
N GLU A 403 1.93 15.47 29.56
CA GLU A 403 2.20 16.57 30.49
C GLU A 403 3.51 17.30 30.18
N ARG A 404 4.49 16.61 29.56
CA ARG A 404 5.76 17.16 29.07
C ARG A 404 5.72 17.68 27.65
N GLY A 405 4.55 17.71 27.02
CA GLY A 405 4.36 18.23 25.67
C GLY A 405 4.83 17.29 24.55
N VAL A 406 5.00 15.98 24.83
CA VAL A 406 5.49 14.99 23.87
C VAL A 406 4.47 13.85 23.74
N ALA A 407 4.17 13.43 22.50
CA ALA A 407 3.21 12.36 22.23
C ALA A 407 3.65 11.43 21.11
N ALA A 408 3.11 10.20 21.11
CA ALA A 408 3.07 9.31 19.95
C ALA A 408 1.70 9.40 19.29
N HIS A 409 1.63 9.23 17.94
CA HIS A 409 0.37 9.13 17.21
C HIS A 409 0.49 8.08 16.11
N HIS A 410 -0.15 6.94 16.29
CA HIS A 410 -0.15 5.84 15.32
C HIS A 410 -1.36 4.93 15.49
N ALA A 411 -1.63 4.09 14.49
CA ALA A 411 -2.80 3.21 14.46
C ALA A 411 -2.82 2.10 15.54
N GLY A 412 -1.75 1.94 16.33
CA GLY A 412 -1.68 1.01 17.47
C GLY A 412 -2.16 1.59 18.78
N LEU A 413 -2.45 2.92 18.85
CA LEU A 413 -3.06 3.56 20.00
C LEU A 413 -4.58 3.40 19.98
N LEU A 414 -5.19 3.42 21.15
CA LEU A 414 -6.65 3.50 21.27
C LEU A 414 -7.19 4.77 20.60
N PRO A 415 -8.40 4.74 20.03
CA PRO A 415 -9.03 5.93 19.46
C PRO A 415 -9.07 7.11 20.43
N VAL A 416 -9.49 6.89 21.66
CA VAL A 416 -9.56 7.94 22.71
C VAL A 416 -8.18 8.58 22.97
N PHE A 417 -7.10 7.81 22.97
CA PHE A 417 -5.75 8.32 23.14
C PHE A 417 -5.30 9.16 21.97
N LYS A 418 -5.62 8.74 20.72
CA LYS A 418 -5.31 9.51 19.51
C LYS A 418 -6.06 10.85 19.50
N GLU A 419 -7.36 10.82 19.75
CA GLU A 419 -8.21 12.01 19.80
C GLU A 419 -7.75 12.99 20.88
N THR A 420 -7.32 12.49 22.03
CA THR A 420 -6.73 13.32 23.10
C THR A 420 -5.43 14.00 22.62
N VAL A 421 -4.55 13.27 21.94
CA VAL A 421 -3.32 13.84 21.35
C VAL A 421 -3.68 14.90 20.30
N GLU A 422 -4.64 14.64 19.44
CA GLU A 422 -5.11 15.56 18.40
C GLU A 422 -5.68 16.85 19.00
N GLU A 423 -6.52 16.75 20.05
CA GLU A 423 -7.08 17.89 20.78
C GLU A 423 -5.97 18.74 21.44
N LEU A 424 -5.04 18.09 22.16
CA LEU A 424 -3.95 18.78 22.87
C LEU A 424 -2.96 19.42 21.89
N PHE A 425 -2.66 18.80 20.77
CA PHE A 425 -1.77 19.35 19.75
C PHE A 425 -2.42 20.55 19.04
N SER A 426 -3.69 20.43 18.69
CA SER A 426 -4.45 21.53 18.09
C SER A 426 -4.58 22.74 19.02
N ALA A 427 -4.69 22.50 20.32
CA ALA A 427 -4.65 23.52 21.36
C ALA A 427 -3.23 24.09 21.62
N GLY A 428 -2.20 23.57 20.93
CA GLY A 428 -0.81 23.98 21.09
C GLY A 428 -0.18 23.57 22.43
N LEU A 429 -0.80 22.67 23.20
CA LEU A 429 -0.30 22.17 24.48
C LEU A 429 0.75 21.08 24.29
N VAL A 430 0.53 20.13 23.40
CA VAL A 430 1.55 19.18 22.95
C VAL A 430 2.41 19.86 21.89
N LYS A 431 3.73 19.79 22.05
CA LYS A 431 4.70 20.52 21.20
C LYS A 431 5.39 19.61 20.19
N VAL A 432 5.53 18.31 20.47
CA VAL A 432 6.16 17.32 19.58
C VAL A 432 5.32 16.05 19.51
N VAL A 433 4.98 15.64 18.27
CA VAL A 433 4.26 14.41 18.02
C VAL A 433 5.10 13.51 17.12
N TYR A 434 5.42 12.29 17.58
CA TYR A 434 6.03 11.24 16.80
C TYR A 434 4.94 10.41 16.13
N ALA A 435 4.87 10.45 14.80
CA ALA A 435 3.75 9.88 14.07
C ALA A 435 4.16 8.92 12.94
N THR A 436 3.26 7.99 12.62
CA THR A 436 3.34 7.23 11.37
C THR A 436 2.66 7.99 10.22
N GLU A 437 2.86 7.53 8.96
CA GLU A 437 2.28 8.17 7.78
C GLU A 437 0.74 8.32 7.84
N THR A 438 0.05 7.52 8.67
CA THR A 438 -1.41 7.59 8.85
C THR A 438 -1.89 8.95 9.35
N LEU A 439 -1.06 9.71 10.07
CA LEU A 439 -1.38 11.08 10.49
C LEU A 439 -1.44 12.06 9.31
N ALA A 440 -0.67 11.80 8.25
CA ALA A 440 -0.70 12.64 7.05
C ALA A 440 -2.00 12.48 6.25
N LEU A 441 -2.72 11.38 6.46
CA LEU A 441 -3.90 11.00 5.72
C LEU A 441 -5.17 11.52 6.40
N GLY A 442 -5.63 12.71 6.04
CA GLY A 442 -6.98 13.20 6.34
C GLY A 442 -7.20 13.86 7.71
N ILE A 443 -6.31 13.76 8.68
CA ILE A 443 -6.48 14.43 9.99
C ILE A 443 -6.01 15.89 9.88
N ASN A 444 -6.87 16.83 10.29
CA ASN A 444 -6.52 18.26 10.30
C ASN A 444 -5.67 18.60 11.52
N MET A 445 -4.40 18.26 11.46
CA MET A 445 -3.42 18.48 12.53
C MET A 445 -2.17 19.13 11.93
N PRO A 446 -2.24 20.43 11.60
CA PRO A 446 -1.10 21.15 11.03
C PRO A 446 -0.08 21.52 12.11
N ALA A 447 1.20 21.44 11.77
CA ALA A 447 2.31 21.83 12.62
C ALA A 447 3.05 23.02 12.03
N ARG A 448 3.86 23.72 12.79
CA ARG A 448 4.82 24.67 12.25
C ARG A 448 5.91 23.95 11.46
N THR A 449 6.38 22.82 11.99
CA THR A 449 7.47 22.03 11.39
C THR A 449 7.07 20.58 11.21
N VAL A 450 7.49 20.00 10.09
CA VAL A 450 7.45 18.55 9.83
C VAL A 450 8.88 18.04 9.72
N VAL A 451 9.20 16.97 10.43
CA VAL A 451 10.49 16.29 10.37
C VAL A 451 10.30 14.90 9.78
N LEU A 452 11.09 14.52 8.78
CA LEU A 452 11.17 13.17 8.23
C LEU A 452 12.43 12.48 8.77
N GLU A 453 12.25 11.45 9.61
CA GLU A 453 13.38 10.70 10.21
C GLU A 453 14.07 9.81 9.15
N SER A 454 13.33 9.37 8.12
CA SER A 454 13.82 8.58 6.99
C SER A 454 13.06 8.93 5.72
N LEU A 455 13.69 8.69 4.56
CA LEU A 455 13.01 8.72 3.25
C LEU A 455 12.56 7.34 2.77
N ARG A 456 12.73 6.30 3.59
CA ARG A 456 12.36 4.92 3.27
C ARG A 456 11.32 4.40 4.24
N LYS A 457 10.32 3.71 3.70
CA LYS A 457 9.25 3.07 4.47
C LYS A 457 9.08 1.60 4.06
N TRP A 458 8.46 0.83 4.92
CA TRP A 458 8.06 -0.54 4.63
C TRP A 458 6.68 -0.57 3.96
N ASN A 459 6.58 -1.18 2.76
CA ASN A 459 5.32 -1.27 2.00
C ASN A 459 4.57 -2.60 2.19
N GLY A 460 4.93 -3.40 3.20
CA GLY A 460 4.40 -4.75 3.43
C GLY A 460 5.32 -5.87 2.90
N SER A 461 6.17 -5.59 1.90
CA SER A 461 7.07 -6.57 1.29
C SER A 461 8.54 -6.15 1.28
N ALA A 462 8.82 -4.86 1.10
CA ALA A 462 10.17 -4.30 0.99
C ALA A 462 10.26 -2.88 1.57
N HIS A 463 11.49 -2.44 1.88
CA HIS A 463 11.76 -1.04 2.14
C HIS A 463 11.83 -0.26 0.81
N VAL A 464 10.87 0.63 0.59
CA VAL A 464 10.77 1.50 -0.59
C VAL A 464 11.05 2.95 -0.22
N THR A 465 11.59 3.72 -1.17
CA THR A 465 11.74 5.17 -1.02
C THR A 465 10.38 5.85 -1.17
N LEU A 466 10.15 6.92 -0.41
CA LEU A 466 8.94 7.74 -0.54
C LEU A 466 8.78 8.23 -1.99
N SER A 467 7.56 8.19 -2.47
CA SER A 467 7.21 8.87 -3.72
C SER A 467 7.15 10.39 -3.51
N PRO A 468 7.29 11.21 -4.57
CA PRO A 468 7.12 12.66 -4.46
C PRO A 468 5.75 13.08 -3.90
N GLY A 469 4.69 12.33 -4.23
CA GLY A 469 3.34 12.57 -3.69
C GLY A 469 3.26 12.36 -2.19
N GLU A 470 3.82 11.25 -1.68
CA GLU A 470 3.89 10.98 -0.23
C GLU A 470 4.74 12.02 0.49
N TYR A 471 5.88 12.40 -0.08
CA TYR A 471 6.71 13.48 0.46
C TYR A 471 5.94 14.80 0.57
N THR A 472 5.24 15.19 -0.49
CA THR A 472 4.41 16.41 -0.51
C THR A 472 3.25 16.33 0.50
N GLN A 473 2.62 15.18 0.64
CA GLN A 473 1.52 14.97 1.58
C GLN A 473 1.99 15.06 3.05
N LEU A 474 3.13 14.44 3.37
CA LEU A 474 3.75 14.52 4.70
C LEU A 474 4.18 15.95 5.03
N THR A 475 4.96 16.58 4.15
CA THR A 475 5.47 17.95 4.35
C THR A 475 4.39 19.01 4.19
N GLY A 476 3.28 18.65 3.55
CA GLY A 476 2.08 19.47 3.43
C GLY A 476 1.43 19.86 4.75
N ARG A 477 1.74 19.13 5.84
CA ARG A 477 1.28 19.43 7.20
C ARG A 477 2.05 20.60 7.86
N ALA A 478 3.15 21.05 7.28
CA ALA A 478 3.93 22.16 7.79
C ALA A 478 3.32 23.52 7.39
N GLY A 479 3.25 24.47 8.34
CA GLY A 479 2.68 25.81 8.15
C GLY A 479 1.19 25.88 8.45
N ARG A 480 0.83 26.50 9.58
CA ARG A 480 -0.57 26.69 10.02
C ARG A 480 -1.12 27.99 9.42
N ARG A 481 -2.13 27.90 8.58
CA ARG A 481 -2.78 29.08 7.96
C ARG A 481 -3.32 30.02 9.04
N GLY A 482 -3.03 31.32 8.88
CA GLY A 482 -3.45 32.36 9.83
C GLY A 482 -2.65 32.44 11.13
N ILE A 483 -1.68 31.51 11.36
CA ILE A 483 -0.84 31.46 12.58
C ILE A 483 0.63 31.60 12.20
N ASP A 484 1.12 30.79 11.27
CA ASP A 484 2.52 30.78 10.86
C ASP A 484 2.73 31.59 9.59
N VAL A 485 3.80 32.38 9.53
CA VAL A 485 4.22 33.09 8.32
C VAL A 485 4.91 32.15 7.35
N GLU A 486 5.59 31.13 7.89
CA GLU A 486 6.36 30.14 7.14
C GLU A 486 6.27 28.77 7.82
N GLY A 487 6.17 27.71 7.02
CA GLY A 487 6.25 26.32 7.45
C GLY A 487 7.62 25.73 7.12
N HIS A 488 8.05 24.72 7.89
CA HIS A 488 9.37 24.13 7.74
C HIS A 488 9.28 22.61 7.55
N ALA A 489 9.96 22.09 6.52
CA ALA A 489 10.17 20.67 6.32
C ALA A 489 11.64 20.34 6.56
N VAL A 490 11.91 19.40 7.46
CA VAL A 490 13.26 19.00 7.87
C VAL A 490 13.48 17.53 7.57
N VAL A 491 14.52 17.20 6.81
CA VAL A 491 14.95 15.82 6.55
C VAL A 491 16.23 15.55 7.32
N LEU A 492 16.27 14.43 8.07
CA LEU A 492 17.47 14.06 8.83
C LEU A 492 18.52 13.44 7.90
N ALA A 493 19.75 13.96 7.95
CA ALA A 493 20.85 13.43 7.16
C ALA A 493 21.27 12.05 7.69
N ALA A 494 21.34 11.08 6.80
CA ALA A 494 21.78 9.71 7.04
C ALA A 494 22.62 9.22 5.86
N ASP A 495 23.17 8.01 5.96
CA ASP A 495 24.05 7.44 4.94
C ASP A 495 23.38 7.24 3.59
N ASP A 496 22.09 6.92 3.61
CA ASP A 496 21.22 6.66 2.45
C ASP A 496 20.38 7.88 2.03
N VAL A 497 20.60 9.06 2.62
CA VAL A 497 19.89 10.30 2.31
C VAL A 497 20.83 11.30 1.64
N GLU A 498 20.64 11.53 0.33
CA GLU A 498 21.37 12.51 -0.46
C GLU A 498 20.59 13.82 -0.60
N PRO A 499 21.23 15.00 -0.47
CA PRO A 499 20.56 16.29 -0.67
C PRO A 499 19.87 16.41 -2.04
N ALA A 500 20.45 15.86 -3.11
CA ALA A 500 19.86 15.83 -4.43
C ALA A 500 18.56 14.99 -4.48
N THR A 501 18.50 13.89 -3.73
CA THR A 501 17.28 13.08 -3.61
C THR A 501 16.18 13.85 -2.91
N VAL A 502 16.50 14.56 -1.82
CA VAL A 502 15.53 15.42 -1.11
C VAL A 502 15.01 16.51 -2.04
N SER A 503 15.91 17.20 -2.78
CA SER A 503 15.53 18.21 -3.77
C SER A 503 14.61 17.64 -4.85
N SER A 504 14.93 16.45 -5.39
CA SER A 504 14.07 15.79 -6.39
C SER A 504 12.68 15.44 -5.86
N LEU A 505 12.56 15.03 -4.59
CA LEU A 505 11.26 14.77 -3.95
C LEU A 505 10.47 16.06 -3.69
N ALA A 506 11.17 17.11 -3.26
CA ALA A 506 10.58 18.41 -2.94
C ALA A 506 10.12 19.20 -4.18
N SER A 507 10.77 18.98 -5.34
CA SER A 507 10.47 19.70 -6.59
C SER A 507 9.29 19.13 -7.36
N ARG A 508 8.97 17.85 -7.20
CA ARG A 508 7.83 17.20 -7.86
C ARG A 508 6.58 17.36 -7.02
N ARG A 509 5.89 18.47 -7.19
CA ARG A 509 4.69 18.80 -6.39
C ARG A 509 3.47 17.96 -6.72
N THR A 510 3.45 17.29 -7.87
CA THR A 510 2.28 16.58 -8.39
C THR A 510 2.62 15.13 -8.72
N TYR A 511 1.67 14.24 -8.49
CA TYR A 511 1.73 12.83 -8.86
C TYR A 511 0.48 12.47 -9.69
N PRO A 512 0.57 11.51 -10.66
CA PRO A 512 -0.60 11.14 -11.44
C PRO A 512 -1.61 10.36 -10.60
N LEU A 513 -2.87 10.73 -10.71
CA LEU A 513 -3.99 9.97 -10.20
C LEU A 513 -4.21 8.78 -11.14
N VAL A 514 -3.99 7.58 -10.63
CA VAL A 514 -4.18 6.32 -11.38
C VAL A 514 -5.32 5.56 -10.73
N SER A 515 -6.29 5.13 -11.53
CA SER A 515 -7.42 4.35 -11.05
C SER A 515 -6.98 2.99 -10.49
N ALA A 516 -7.53 2.62 -9.33
CA ALA A 516 -7.45 1.29 -8.75
C ALA A 516 -8.73 0.47 -8.97
N PHE A 517 -9.67 0.95 -9.78
CA PHE A 517 -10.97 0.35 -9.99
C PHE A 517 -10.91 -1.04 -10.63
N ARG A 518 -11.68 -1.96 -10.05
CA ARG A 518 -11.92 -3.31 -10.56
C ARG A 518 -13.29 -3.81 -10.08
N PRO A 519 -14.02 -4.57 -10.90
CA PRO A 519 -15.26 -5.18 -10.49
C PRO A 519 -15.05 -6.17 -9.34
N THR A 520 -15.86 -6.05 -8.27
CA THR A 520 -15.93 -6.99 -7.15
C THR A 520 -17.13 -7.90 -7.26
N TYR A 521 -17.16 -8.99 -6.49
CA TYR A 521 -18.27 -9.94 -6.49
C TYR A 521 -19.57 -9.29 -5.99
N ASN A 522 -19.49 -8.54 -4.88
CA ASN A 522 -20.62 -7.79 -4.34
C ASN A 522 -21.15 -6.77 -5.34
N MET A 523 -20.27 -6.00 -6.00
CA MET A 523 -20.67 -5.06 -7.06
C MET A 523 -21.43 -5.76 -8.18
N ALA A 524 -20.89 -6.89 -8.68
CA ALA A 524 -21.47 -7.61 -9.81
C ALA A 524 -22.91 -8.08 -9.50
N VAL A 525 -23.16 -8.66 -8.33
CA VAL A 525 -24.50 -9.10 -7.96
C VAL A 525 -25.47 -7.94 -7.72
N ASN A 526 -25.02 -6.84 -7.09
CA ASN A 526 -25.85 -5.65 -6.86
C ASN A 526 -26.25 -4.97 -8.18
N LEU A 527 -25.34 -4.89 -9.15
CA LEU A 527 -25.64 -4.30 -10.46
C LEU A 527 -26.58 -5.18 -11.28
N LEU A 528 -26.34 -6.50 -11.30
CA LEU A 528 -27.17 -7.45 -12.04
C LEU A 528 -28.57 -7.67 -11.45
N GLU A 529 -28.78 -7.34 -10.17
CA GLU A 529 -30.12 -7.31 -9.56
C GLU A 529 -31.00 -6.17 -10.11
N ARG A 530 -30.38 -5.09 -10.58
CA ARG A 530 -31.07 -3.85 -10.99
C ARG A 530 -31.12 -3.61 -12.48
N MET A 531 -30.13 -4.10 -13.22
CA MET A 531 -30.02 -3.84 -14.65
C MET A 531 -29.50 -5.06 -15.42
N PRO A 532 -29.86 -5.20 -16.72
CA PRO A 532 -29.38 -6.26 -17.54
C PRO A 532 -27.85 -6.21 -17.73
N ARG A 533 -27.23 -7.37 -17.95
CA ARG A 533 -25.76 -7.52 -18.09
C ARG A 533 -25.14 -6.56 -19.11
N THR A 534 -25.82 -6.35 -20.25
CA THR A 534 -25.37 -5.42 -21.28
C THR A 534 -25.24 -4.00 -20.75
N ARG A 535 -26.22 -3.55 -19.97
CA ARG A 535 -26.22 -2.21 -19.36
C ARG A 535 -25.16 -2.09 -18.26
N VAL A 536 -24.96 -3.15 -17.46
CA VAL A 536 -23.87 -3.16 -16.47
C VAL A 536 -22.53 -2.97 -17.13
N ARG A 537 -22.26 -3.67 -18.23
CA ARG A 537 -21.01 -3.51 -19.00
C ARG A 537 -20.82 -2.07 -19.50
N GLU A 538 -21.86 -1.46 -20.07
CA GLU A 538 -21.83 -0.07 -20.53
C GLU A 538 -21.51 0.90 -19.40
N VAL A 539 -22.08 0.69 -18.21
CA VAL A 539 -21.83 1.51 -17.02
C VAL A 539 -20.38 1.33 -16.53
N LEU A 540 -19.89 0.10 -16.47
CA LEU A 540 -18.51 -0.17 -16.05
C LEU A 540 -17.45 0.34 -17.04
N GLU A 541 -17.78 0.40 -18.33
CA GLU A 541 -16.94 1.02 -19.36
C GLU A 541 -16.82 2.55 -19.19
N GLN A 542 -17.68 3.17 -18.37
CA GLN A 542 -17.57 4.60 -18.00
C GLN A 542 -16.60 4.84 -16.84
N SER A 543 -15.96 3.81 -16.28
CA SER A 543 -15.01 3.96 -15.17
C SER A 543 -13.76 4.77 -15.57
N PHE A 544 -13.14 5.44 -14.63
CA PHE A 544 -11.87 6.15 -14.85
C PHE A 544 -10.76 5.19 -15.26
N ALA A 545 -10.78 3.95 -14.71
CA ALA A 545 -9.88 2.89 -15.14
C ALA A 545 -9.98 2.61 -16.64
N GLN A 546 -11.20 2.50 -17.19
CA GLN A 546 -11.42 2.29 -18.63
C GLN A 546 -11.05 3.53 -19.42
N PHE A 547 -11.41 4.72 -18.95
CA PHE A 547 -11.03 5.99 -19.57
C PHE A 547 -9.51 6.15 -19.71
N GLN A 548 -8.75 5.83 -18.66
CA GLN A 548 -7.29 5.83 -18.71
C GLN A 548 -6.72 4.74 -19.64
N ALA A 549 -7.34 3.56 -19.65
CA ALA A 549 -6.97 2.48 -20.55
C ALA A 549 -7.16 2.88 -22.03
N ASP A 550 -8.29 3.49 -22.38
CA ASP A 550 -8.63 3.93 -23.73
C ASP A 550 -7.72 5.05 -24.25
N ARG A 551 -7.40 6.02 -23.39
CA ARG A 551 -6.41 7.06 -23.71
C ARG A 551 -5.03 6.48 -24.01
N GLY A 552 -4.59 5.50 -23.21
CA GLY A 552 -3.36 4.75 -23.48
C GLY A 552 -3.40 3.93 -24.78
N VAL A 553 -4.59 3.49 -25.23
CA VAL A 553 -4.79 2.79 -26.51
C VAL A 553 -4.56 3.72 -27.69
N VAL A 554 -4.99 4.97 -27.63
CA VAL A 554 -4.79 5.96 -28.70
C VAL A 554 -3.30 6.19 -28.97
N GLU A 555 -2.50 6.32 -27.91
CA GLU A 555 -1.04 6.47 -28.03
C GLU A 555 -0.38 5.22 -28.62
N LEU A 556 -0.78 4.03 -28.16
CA LEU A 556 -0.28 2.76 -28.68
C LEU A 556 -0.67 2.57 -30.15
N ALA A 557 -1.90 2.97 -30.54
CA ALA A 557 -2.35 2.94 -31.93
C ALA A 557 -1.55 3.90 -32.83
N ALA A 558 -1.17 5.08 -32.30
CA ALA A 558 -0.29 6.01 -33.01
C ALA A 558 1.12 5.44 -33.17
N GLN A 559 1.66 4.77 -32.13
CA GLN A 559 2.94 4.07 -32.21
C GLN A 559 2.87 2.90 -33.19
N ALA A 560 1.82 2.09 -33.16
CA ALA A 560 1.62 0.97 -34.07
C ALA A 560 1.53 1.45 -35.53
N ARG A 561 0.83 2.53 -35.81
CA ARG A 561 0.78 3.18 -37.14
C ARG A 561 2.14 3.64 -37.64
N ARG A 562 2.95 4.27 -36.77
CA ARG A 562 4.34 4.66 -37.11
C ARG A 562 5.19 3.43 -37.44
N LYS A 563 5.07 2.36 -36.68
CA LYS A 563 5.79 1.10 -36.93
C LYS A 563 5.35 0.42 -38.21
N ARG A 564 4.06 0.43 -38.55
CA ARG A 564 3.54 -0.10 -39.83
C ARG A 564 4.11 0.67 -41.03
N ARG A 565 4.17 2.00 -40.98
CA ARG A 565 4.82 2.81 -42.04
C ARG A 565 6.30 2.48 -42.21
N SER A 566 7.01 2.24 -41.10
CA SER A 566 8.40 1.79 -41.11
C SER A 566 8.55 0.40 -41.74
N LEU A 567 7.59 -0.51 -41.50
CA LEU A 567 7.55 -1.82 -42.12
C LEU A 567 7.39 -1.72 -43.66
N GLU A 568 6.45 -0.90 -44.15
CA GLU A 568 6.19 -0.66 -45.57
C GLU A 568 7.45 -0.11 -46.27
N SER A 569 8.24 0.74 -45.60
CA SER A 569 9.53 1.22 -46.12
C SER A 569 10.55 0.10 -46.23
N LEU A 570 10.72 -0.69 -45.15
CA LEU A 570 11.66 -1.81 -45.13
C LEU A 570 11.28 -2.91 -46.13
N GLU A 571 9.99 -3.11 -46.41
CA GLU A 571 9.50 -4.05 -47.42
C GLU A 571 9.91 -3.65 -48.85
N LYS A 572 9.90 -2.36 -49.15
CA LYS A 572 10.40 -1.83 -50.44
C LYS A 572 11.89 -2.08 -50.61
N ASP A 573 12.64 -1.96 -49.52
CA ASP A 573 14.09 -2.19 -49.52
C ASP A 573 14.48 -3.69 -49.57
N MET A 574 13.50 -4.59 -49.42
CA MET A 574 13.70 -6.05 -49.45
C MET A 574 13.30 -6.71 -50.78
N THR A 575 13.16 -5.95 -51.86
CA THR A 575 12.86 -6.52 -53.17
C THR A 575 13.99 -7.36 -53.70
N CYS A 576 13.70 -8.64 -54.06
CA CYS A 576 14.67 -9.58 -54.63
C CYS A 576 14.15 -10.05 -56.02
N ARG A 577 15.07 -10.07 -56.98
CA ARG A 577 14.76 -10.52 -58.35
C ARG A 577 14.42 -12.00 -58.47
N LEU A 578 14.79 -12.83 -57.48
CA LEU A 578 14.62 -14.25 -57.50
C LEU A 578 13.33 -14.74 -56.83
N GLY A 579 12.69 -13.89 -55.99
CA GLY A 579 11.49 -14.26 -55.25
C GLY A 579 11.15 -13.28 -54.11
N ASP A 580 10.12 -13.58 -53.31
CA ASP A 580 9.74 -12.76 -52.19
C ASP A 580 10.72 -12.93 -50.99
N PHE A 581 11.56 -11.94 -50.76
CA PHE A 581 12.51 -12.01 -49.64
C PHE A 581 11.86 -11.91 -48.26
N ARG A 582 10.61 -11.43 -48.16
CA ARG A 582 9.84 -11.39 -46.90
C ARG A 582 9.52 -12.79 -46.40
N GLU A 583 9.16 -13.70 -47.34
CA GLU A 583 8.96 -15.12 -47.04
C GLU A 583 10.25 -15.76 -46.55
N TYR A 584 11.37 -15.50 -47.24
CA TYR A 584 12.68 -15.98 -46.81
C TYR A 584 13.11 -15.44 -45.44
N ALA A 585 12.89 -14.16 -45.19
CA ALA A 585 13.17 -13.55 -43.90
C ALA A 585 12.28 -14.13 -42.77
N SER A 586 11.02 -14.39 -43.06
CA SER A 586 10.08 -15.03 -42.12
C SER A 586 10.49 -16.46 -41.79
N LEU A 587 10.96 -17.24 -42.76
CA LEU A 587 11.50 -18.58 -42.54
C LEU A 587 12.76 -18.54 -41.65
N ARG A 588 13.67 -17.59 -41.89
CA ARG A 588 14.85 -17.39 -41.00
C ARG A 588 14.46 -17.06 -39.56
N GLN A 589 13.45 -16.22 -39.40
CA GLN A 589 12.95 -15.88 -38.06
C GLN A 589 12.27 -17.07 -37.39
N ALA A 590 11.42 -17.79 -38.08
CA ALA A 590 10.74 -19.01 -37.60
C ALA A 590 11.74 -20.11 -37.17
N ILE A 591 12.85 -20.26 -37.89
CA ILE A 591 13.97 -21.15 -37.49
C ILE A 591 14.61 -20.68 -36.17
N ALA A 592 14.92 -19.37 -36.07
CA ALA A 592 15.52 -18.82 -34.86
C ALA A 592 14.60 -18.96 -33.64
N ASP A 593 13.29 -18.74 -33.83
CA ASP A 593 12.29 -18.88 -32.77
C ASP A 593 12.15 -20.35 -32.34
N ALA A 594 12.07 -21.29 -33.28
CA ALA A 594 12.01 -22.74 -33.01
C ALA A 594 13.29 -23.23 -32.28
N GLU A 595 14.47 -22.74 -32.62
CA GLU A 595 15.73 -23.04 -31.92
C GLU A 595 15.72 -22.49 -30.49
N ALA A 596 15.23 -21.25 -30.30
CA ALA A 596 15.09 -20.64 -28.99
C ALA A 596 14.08 -21.39 -28.10
N ASP A 597 12.96 -21.83 -28.67
CA ASP A 597 11.95 -22.62 -27.97
C ASP A 597 12.51 -23.98 -27.52
N LEU A 598 13.19 -24.70 -28.40
CA LEU A 598 13.87 -25.95 -28.06
C LEU A 598 14.92 -25.76 -26.95
N SER A 599 15.61 -24.64 -26.94
CA SER A 599 16.56 -24.30 -25.88
C SER A 599 15.86 -24.01 -24.54
N ARG A 600 14.74 -23.26 -24.58
CA ARG A 600 13.89 -22.98 -23.40
C ARG A 600 13.31 -24.25 -22.82
N ASP A 601 12.79 -25.13 -23.67
CA ASP A 601 12.21 -26.41 -23.24
C ASP A 601 13.27 -27.33 -22.61
N LYS A 602 14.50 -27.34 -23.17
CA LYS A 602 15.64 -28.06 -22.55
C LYS A 602 15.95 -27.52 -21.15
N SER A 603 15.94 -26.20 -20.99
CA SER A 603 16.22 -25.53 -19.72
C SER A 603 15.08 -25.78 -18.70
N ALA A 604 13.83 -25.70 -19.15
CA ALA A 604 12.65 -25.97 -18.32
C ALA A 604 12.60 -27.45 -17.87
N ALA A 605 12.87 -28.39 -18.77
CA ALA A 605 12.96 -29.81 -18.44
C ALA A 605 14.05 -30.11 -17.42
N ARG A 606 15.24 -29.47 -17.55
CA ARG A 606 16.32 -29.58 -16.55
C ARG A 606 15.90 -29.05 -15.20
N ARG A 607 15.26 -27.86 -15.14
CA ARG A 607 14.76 -27.29 -13.87
C ARG A 607 13.72 -28.21 -13.22
N SER A 608 12.78 -28.73 -13.98
CA SER A 608 11.78 -29.68 -13.47
C SER A 608 12.41 -30.99 -12.96
N GLU A 609 13.44 -31.51 -13.62
CA GLU A 609 14.19 -32.68 -13.17
C GLU A 609 14.98 -32.37 -11.87
N THR A 610 15.62 -31.22 -11.80
CA THR A 610 16.30 -30.73 -10.60
C THR A 610 15.33 -30.55 -9.45
N GLY A 611 14.16 -29.96 -9.69
CA GLY A 611 13.12 -29.77 -8.68
C GLY A 611 12.61 -31.11 -8.11
N ARG A 612 12.32 -32.07 -8.97
CA ARG A 612 11.93 -33.43 -8.52
C ARG A 612 13.04 -34.12 -7.71
N THR A 613 14.29 -33.99 -8.13
CA THR A 613 15.42 -34.50 -7.37
C THR A 613 15.51 -33.85 -5.99
N MET A 614 15.39 -32.51 -5.92
CA MET A 614 15.41 -31.77 -4.65
C MET A 614 14.28 -32.20 -3.72
N SER A 615 13.07 -32.40 -4.24
CA SER A 615 11.91 -32.86 -3.45
C SER A 615 12.06 -34.30 -2.92
N SER A 616 12.90 -35.11 -3.56
CA SER A 616 13.16 -36.50 -3.12
C SER A 616 14.29 -36.62 -2.08
N LEU A 617 14.97 -35.53 -1.78
CA LEU A 617 16.05 -35.51 -0.78
C LEU A 617 15.49 -35.41 0.64
N GLY A 618 16.24 -35.95 1.61
CA GLY A 618 15.92 -35.86 3.02
C GLY A 618 17.03 -35.15 3.83
N ARG A 619 16.70 -34.75 5.06
CA ARG A 619 17.67 -34.18 5.99
C ARG A 619 18.79 -35.20 6.26
N GLY A 620 20.04 -34.75 6.07
CA GLY A 620 21.23 -35.60 6.21
C GLY A 620 21.74 -36.17 4.89
N ASP A 621 20.99 -36.09 3.80
CA ASP A 621 21.50 -36.48 2.50
C ASP A 621 22.73 -35.65 2.10
N VAL A 622 23.75 -36.32 1.58
CA VAL A 622 24.95 -35.67 1.05
C VAL A 622 24.78 -35.54 -0.48
N ILE A 623 24.91 -34.34 -0.94
CA ILE A 623 24.72 -34.01 -2.36
C ILE A 623 25.95 -33.37 -2.96
N VAL A 624 26.12 -33.55 -4.28
CA VAL A 624 27.03 -32.79 -5.12
C VAL A 624 26.23 -31.80 -5.93
N PHE A 625 26.64 -30.54 -5.88
CA PHE A 625 26.07 -29.47 -6.69
C PHE A 625 27.18 -28.58 -7.24
N ARG A 626 26.86 -27.78 -8.25
CA ARG A 626 27.80 -26.86 -8.88
C ARG A 626 27.55 -25.44 -8.46
N LYS A 627 28.60 -24.73 -7.99
CA LYS A 627 28.53 -23.29 -7.70
C LYS A 627 29.62 -22.58 -8.53
N GLY A 628 29.20 -21.90 -9.57
CA GLY A 628 30.12 -21.37 -10.60
C GLY A 628 30.79 -22.51 -11.37
N ARG A 629 32.12 -22.48 -11.50
CA ARG A 629 32.91 -23.52 -12.22
C ARG A 629 33.31 -24.72 -11.37
N ARG A 630 33.05 -24.72 -10.04
CA ARG A 630 33.48 -25.78 -9.09
C ARG A 630 32.33 -26.66 -8.65
N ARG A 631 32.61 -28.00 -8.60
CA ARG A 631 31.74 -28.96 -7.91
C ARG A 631 31.99 -28.87 -6.41
N ARG A 632 30.94 -28.93 -5.62
CA ARG A 632 30.98 -28.88 -4.15
C ARG A 632 30.07 -29.95 -3.56
N HIS A 633 30.48 -30.45 -2.41
CA HIS A 633 29.66 -31.35 -1.62
C HIS A 633 28.95 -30.57 -0.50
N GLY A 634 27.79 -31.07 -0.08
CA GLY A 634 27.11 -30.49 1.06
C GLY A 634 26.05 -31.42 1.64
N ILE A 635 25.71 -31.17 2.91
CA ILE A 635 24.70 -31.93 3.66
C ILE A 635 23.38 -31.14 3.56
N VAL A 636 22.30 -31.83 3.22
CA VAL A 636 20.95 -31.27 3.21
C VAL A 636 20.49 -31.12 4.67
N LEU A 637 20.20 -29.89 5.06
CA LEU A 637 19.71 -29.55 6.40
C LEU A 637 18.18 -29.50 6.44
N GLN A 638 17.57 -28.97 5.39
CA GLN A 638 16.13 -28.81 5.28
C GLN A 638 15.69 -28.89 3.81
N VAL A 639 14.54 -29.50 3.61
CA VAL A 639 13.82 -29.53 2.32
C VAL A 639 12.49 -28.82 2.51
N GLY A 640 12.14 -27.94 1.59
CA GLY A 640 10.90 -27.15 1.63
C GLY A 640 10.51 -26.69 0.23
N ALA A 641 9.54 -25.80 0.17
CA ALA A 641 9.15 -25.08 -1.05
C ALA A 641 9.12 -23.57 -0.73
N ASP A 642 9.38 -22.75 -1.73
CA ASP A 642 9.19 -21.30 -1.61
C ASP A 642 7.70 -20.92 -1.71
N ARG A 643 7.41 -19.61 -1.65
CA ARG A 643 6.03 -19.07 -1.74
C ARG A 643 5.32 -19.40 -3.06
N THR A 644 6.07 -19.77 -4.08
CA THR A 644 5.55 -20.15 -5.41
C THR A 644 5.43 -21.67 -5.58
N GLY A 645 5.67 -22.46 -4.52
CA GLY A 645 5.67 -23.92 -4.57
C GLY A 645 6.94 -24.52 -5.22
N THR A 646 7.97 -23.72 -5.52
CA THR A 646 9.24 -24.19 -6.09
C THR A 646 10.07 -24.92 -5.03
N PRO A 647 10.51 -26.18 -5.26
CA PRO A 647 11.32 -26.91 -4.30
C PRO A 647 12.60 -26.19 -3.93
N THR A 648 12.87 -26.06 -2.65
CA THR A 648 14.07 -25.40 -2.09
C THR A 648 14.73 -26.30 -1.09
N ILE A 649 16.05 -26.44 -1.15
CA ILE A 649 16.84 -27.17 -0.16
C ILE A 649 17.88 -26.26 0.49
N THR A 650 17.99 -26.35 1.80
CA THR A 650 19.05 -25.68 2.55
C THR A 650 20.21 -26.66 2.75
N VAL A 651 21.40 -26.28 2.32
CA VAL A 651 22.57 -27.15 2.28
C VAL A 651 23.72 -26.52 3.04
N LEU A 652 24.38 -27.28 3.91
CA LEU A 652 25.65 -26.93 4.53
C LEU A 652 26.79 -27.44 3.65
N GLY A 653 27.52 -26.54 3.00
CA GLY A 653 28.68 -26.88 2.17
C GLY A 653 29.91 -27.22 2.96
N GLU A 654 30.88 -27.88 2.31
CA GLU A 654 32.23 -28.20 2.85
C GLU A 654 33.02 -26.93 3.26
N ASP A 655 32.60 -25.74 2.82
CA ASP A 655 33.15 -24.43 3.19
C ASP A 655 32.50 -23.83 4.45
N ALA A 656 31.77 -24.63 5.22
CA ALA A 656 31.01 -24.23 6.41
C ALA A 656 29.95 -23.14 6.14
N ARG A 657 29.51 -22.95 4.91
CA ARG A 657 28.48 -22.01 4.54
C ARG A 657 27.16 -22.72 4.32
N VAL A 658 26.09 -22.14 4.87
CA VAL A 658 24.72 -22.57 4.61
C VAL A 658 24.23 -21.84 3.35
N VAL A 659 23.75 -22.60 2.38
CA VAL A 659 23.29 -22.09 1.07
C VAL A 659 21.90 -22.66 0.79
N ALA A 660 20.98 -21.80 0.41
CA ALA A 660 19.69 -22.23 -0.14
C ALA A 660 19.86 -22.48 -1.65
N LEU A 661 19.44 -23.66 -2.10
CA LEU A 661 19.46 -24.04 -3.52
C LEU A 661 18.05 -24.21 -4.02
N THR A 662 17.79 -23.65 -5.19
CA THR A 662 16.56 -23.81 -5.98
C THR A 662 16.94 -24.44 -7.34
N PRO A 663 15.99 -24.94 -8.13
CA PRO A 663 16.26 -25.39 -9.49
C PRO A 663 16.93 -24.33 -10.39
N ASP A 664 16.71 -23.04 -10.13
CA ASP A 664 17.34 -21.94 -10.87
C ASP A 664 18.78 -21.67 -10.42
N THR A 665 19.08 -21.82 -9.12
CA THR A 665 20.44 -21.61 -8.59
C THR A 665 21.35 -22.84 -8.76
N ALA A 666 20.76 -24.01 -9.10
CA ALA A 666 21.49 -25.26 -9.42
C ALA A 666 21.11 -25.76 -10.83
N PRO A 667 21.42 -25.01 -11.91
CA PRO A 667 20.97 -25.33 -13.26
C PRO A 667 21.57 -26.63 -13.82
N ASP A 668 22.71 -27.08 -13.28
CA ASP A 668 23.34 -28.35 -13.63
C ASP A 668 22.77 -29.54 -12.82
N GLY A 669 21.79 -29.28 -11.95
CA GLY A 669 21.17 -30.27 -11.08
C GLY A 669 21.93 -30.51 -9.78
N VAL A 670 21.31 -31.34 -8.92
CA VAL A 670 21.89 -31.85 -7.69
C VAL A 670 21.94 -33.39 -7.77
N MET A 671 22.98 -33.98 -7.23
CA MET A 671 23.15 -35.43 -7.23
C MET A 671 23.40 -35.92 -5.80
N ARG A 672 22.58 -36.84 -5.34
CA ARG A 672 22.78 -37.50 -4.06
C ARG A 672 23.96 -38.46 -4.17
N VAL A 673 24.91 -38.38 -3.23
CA VAL A 673 26.11 -39.22 -3.19
C VAL A 673 26.18 -40.11 -1.95
N GLY A 674 25.29 -39.86 -0.98
CA GLY A 674 25.19 -40.65 0.24
C GLY A 674 24.30 -39.96 1.28
N ALA A 675 24.40 -40.42 2.54
CA ALA A 675 23.72 -39.83 3.69
C ALA A 675 24.58 -39.84 4.94
N LEU A 676 24.44 -38.82 5.77
CA LEU A 676 25.04 -38.73 7.10
C LEU A 676 23.90 -38.50 8.14
N ARG A 677 23.93 -39.27 9.24
CA ARG A 677 22.98 -39.07 10.33
C ARG A 677 23.20 -37.67 10.95
N VAL A 678 22.19 -36.80 10.82
CA VAL A 678 22.13 -35.51 11.49
C VAL A 678 21.09 -35.60 12.60
N ALA A 679 21.54 -35.56 13.86
CA ALA A 679 20.63 -35.60 15.00
C ALA A 679 19.74 -34.36 15.07
N ASP A 680 18.52 -34.49 15.54
CA ASP A 680 17.56 -33.38 15.61
C ASP A 680 17.97 -32.24 16.55
N SER A 681 18.82 -32.54 17.54
CA SER A 681 19.40 -31.57 18.47
C SER A 681 20.50 -30.68 17.88
N VAL A 682 20.93 -30.93 16.63
CA VAL A 682 22.00 -30.17 15.98
C VAL A 682 21.41 -28.91 15.31
N ASP A 683 21.81 -27.74 15.82
CA ASP A 683 21.42 -26.44 15.28
C ASP A 683 22.48 -25.94 14.29
N PRO A 684 22.18 -25.92 12.99
CA PRO A 684 23.16 -25.46 11.97
C PRO A 684 23.46 -23.94 12.04
N HIS A 685 22.73 -23.17 12.82
CA HIS A 685 23.03 -21.76 13.05
C HIS A 685 24.11 -21.55 14.13
N ARG A 686 24.36 -22.56 14.96
CA ARG A 686 25.44 -22.53 15.98
C ARG A 686 26.79 -22.86 15.32
N PRO A 687 27.80 -22.01 15.44
CA PRO A 687 29.10 -22.24 14.77
C PRO A 687 29.73 -23.60 15.14
N ARG A 688 29.66 -24.02 16.40
CA ARG A 688 30.24 -25.31 16.88
C ARG A 688 29.59 -26.53 16.24
N ASP A 689 28.27 -26.51 16.10
CA ASP A 689 27.52 -27.64 15.52
C ASP A 689 27.78 -27.71 14.00
N ARG A 690 27.86 -26.56 13.36
CA ARG A 690 28.20 -26.45 11.95
C ARG A 690 29.59 -26.98 11.64
N ASP A 691 30.58 -26.54 12.40
CA ASP A 691 31.98 -27.00 12.20
C ASP A 691 32.12 -28.51 12.41
N ARG A 692 31.41 -29.06 13.38
CA ARG A 692 31.35 -30.51 13.65
C ARG A 692 30.70 -31.29 12.50
N LEU A 693 29.63 -30.78 11.91
CA LEU A 693 28.99 -31.39 10.74
C LEU A 693 29.89 -31.32 9.49
N VAL A 694 30.55 -30.20 9.25
CA VAL A 694 31.51 -30.06 8.14
C VAL A 694 32.68 -31.03 8.29
N GLN A 695 33.24 -31.16 9.49
CA GLN A 695 34.31 -32.12 9.75
C GLN A 695 33.87 -33.56 9.43
N ARG A 696 32.68 -33.95 9.88
CA ARG A 696 32.09 -35.27 9.56
C ARG A 696 31.87 -35.46 8.06
N LEU A 697 31.44 -34.44 7.35
CA LEU A 697 31.30 -34.49 5.89
C LEU A 697 32.66 -34.71 5.20
N VAL A 698 33.67 -33.97 5.60
CA VAL A 698 35.02 -34.07 5.03
C VAL A 698 35.65 -35.44 5.33
N ASP A 699 35.47 -35.96 6.56
CA ASP A 699 35.98 -37.26 6.95
C ASP A 699 35.28 -38.39 6.17
N ALA A 700 33.94 -38.32 6.01
CA ALA A 700 33.17 -39.31 5.24
C ALA A 700 33.52 -39.26 3.73
N LEU A 701 33.79 -38.09 3.18
CA LEU A 701 34.24 -37.92 1.79
C LEU A 701 35.66 -38.50 1.58
N ARG A 702 36.53 -38.39 2.58
CA ARG A 702 37.89 -38.96 2.54
C ARG A 702 37.91 -40.47 2.73
N ALA A 703 37.07 -40.99 3.60
CA ALA A 703 36.98 -42.42 3.88
C ALA A 703 36.28 -43.21 2.76
N GLY A 704 35.51 -42.54 1.90
CA GLY A 704 34.71 -43.19 0.86
C GLY A 704 33.46 -43.93 1.45
N ASP A 705 33.14 -43.70 2.73
CA ASP A 705 32.10 -44.40 3.50
C ASP A 705 30.67 -43.81 3.31
N LEU A 706 30.40 -43.24 2.14
CA LEU A 706 29.06 -42.72 1.84
C LEU A 706 28.21 -43.85 1.27
N GLU A 707 27.39 -44.48 2.12
CA GLU A 707 26.43 -45.52 1.72
C GLU A 707 25.39 -44.94 0.75
N GLY A 708 25.34 -45.43 -0.46
CA GLY A 708 24.23 -45.20 -1.40
C GLY A 708 24.58 -44.86 -2.84
N SER A 709 24.66 -45.88 -3.64
CA SER A 709 24.70 -45.77 -5.10
C SER A 709 23.42 -45.13 -5.64
N GLY A 710 23.53 -43.92 -6.15
CA GLY A 710 22.42 -43.21 -6.84
C GLY A 710 22.14 -43.84 -8.20
N LYS A 711 21.19 -44.72 -8.34
CA LYS A 711 20.62 -45.09 -9.63
C LYS A 711 19.86 -43.88 -10.20
N ARG A 712 20.35 -43.36 -11.33
CA ARG A 712 19.63 -42.40 -12.17
C ARG A 712 18.42 -43.11 -12.78
N THR A 713 17.24 -42.97 -12.17
CA THR A 713 15.97 -43.34 -12.81
C THR A 713 15.55 -42.22 -13.78
N ARG A 714 15.91 -42.37 -15.05
CA ARG A 714 15.41 -41.52 -16.14
C ARG A 714 14.05 -42.02 -16.56
N THR A 715 12.99 -41.66 -15.87
CA THR A 715 11.61 -41.79 -16.39
C THR A 715 11.23 -40.51 -17.11
N ARG A 716 11.48 -40.47 -18.43
CA ARG A 716 10.97 -39.43 -19.31
C ARG A 716 9.47 -39.66 -19.54
N SER A 717 8.64 -38.68 -19.32
CA SER A 717 7.25 -38.67 -19.72
C SER A 717 7.20 -38.82 -21.25
N SER A 718 6.52 -39.84 -21.77
CA SER A 718 6.34 -40.11 -23.21
C SER A 718 5.77 -38.88 -23.96
N ARG A 719 4.92 -38.11 -23.30
CA ARG A 719 4.29 -36.91 -23.85
C ARG A 719 5.29 -35.75 -24.06
N ALA A 720 6.26 -35.56 -23.18
CA ALA A 720 7.32 -34.53 -23.30
C ALA A 720 8.34 -34.90 -24.41
N GLN A 721 8.61 -36.19 -24.58
CA GLN A 721 9.45 -36.69 -25.66
C GLN A 721 8.77 -36.48 -27.03
N ALA A 722 7.50 -36.83 -27.18
CA ALA A 722 6.72 -36.64 -28.41
C ALA A 722 6.66 -35.14 -28.82
N ARG A 723 6.44 -34.23 -27.88
CA ARG A 723 6.48 -32.78 -28.16
C ARG A 723 7.83 -32.33 -28.70
N ARG A 724 8.91 -32.83 -28.12
CA ARG A 724 10.26 -32.48 -28.52
C ARG A 724 10.59 -33.02 -29.92
N ASP A 725 10.20 -34.25 -30.22
CA ASP A 725 10.45 -34.87 -31.50
C ASP A 725 9.67 -34.12 -32.61
N SER A 726 8.41 -33.73 -32.34
CA SER A 726 7.60 -32.88 -33.24
C SER A 726 8.25 -31.46 -33.43
N ALA A 727 8.82 -30.86 -32.38
CA ALA A 727 9.51 -29.58 -32.52
C ALA A 727 10.79 -29.70 -33.37
N ILE A 728 11.53 -30.80 -33.25
CA ILE A 728 12.72 -31.08 -34.08
C ILE A 728 12.32 -31.28 -35.54
N GLU A 729 11.28 -32.08 -35.79
CA GLU A 729 10.76 -32.33 -37.15
C GLU A 729 10.29 -31.01 -37.79
N ASN A 730 9.58 -30.16 -37.03
CA ASN A 730 9.20 -28.83 -37.51
C ASN A 730 10.42 -27.94 -37.86
N LEU A 731 11.45 -27.97 -37.06
CA LEU A 731 12.69 -27.23 -37.34
C LEU A 731 13.40 -27.73 -38.60
N GLU A 732 13.44 -29.04 -38.82
CA GLU A 732 14.00 -29.65 -40.04
C GLU A 732 13.19 -29.29 -41.29
N ARG A 733 11.87 -29.29 -41.18
CA ARG A 733 10.96 -28.85 -42.26
C ARG A 733 11.22 -27.38 -42.64
N LEU A 734 11.26 -26.49 -41.63
CA LEU A 734 11.54 -25.05 -41.85
C LEU A 734 12.91 -24.83 -42.51
N ARG A 735 13.95 -25.58 -42.12
CA ARG A 735 15.25 -25.52 -42.72
C ARG A 735 15.25 -26.01 -44.15
N HIS A 736 14.45 -27.03 -44.47
CA HIS A 736 14.31 -27.52 -45.82
C HIS A 736 13.58 -26.48 -46.71
N GLU A 737 12.48 -25.92 -46.24
CA GLU A 737 11.75 -24.85 -46.92
C GLU A 737 12.64 -23.62 -47.18
N MET A 738 13.46 -23.23 -46.21
CA MET A 738 14.39 -22.12 -46.37
C MET A 738 15.44 -22.40 -47.45
N ARG A 739 15.99 -23.64 -47.54
CA ARG A 739 16.99 -24.03 -48.55
C ARG A 739 16.44 -24.14 -49.97
N SER A 740 15.19 -24.58 -50.09
CA SER A 740 14.46 -24.66 -51.35
C SER A 740 13.91 -23.33 -51.87
N HIS A 741 13.90 -22.31 -51.01
CA HIS A 741 13.42 -20.98 -51.38
C HIS A 741 14.30 -20.30 -52.42
N PRO A 742 13.79 -19.71 -53.52
CA PRO A 742 14.58 -19.11 -54.58
C PRO A 742 15.61 -18.05 -54.10
N CYS A 743 15.23 -17.28 -53.08
CA CYS A 743 16.12 -16.27 -52.50
C CYS A 743 17.33 -16.86 -51.72
N HIS A 744 17.39 -18.17 -51.49
CA HIS A 744 18.52 -18.83 -50.84
C HIS A 744 19.79 -18.75 -51.68
N GLY A 745 19.65 -18.81 -53.02
CA GLY A 745 20.72 -18.68 -54.01
C GLY A 745 21.07 -17.24 -54.43
N CYS A 746 20.45 -16.23 -53.79
CA CYS A 746 20.69 -14.82 -54.15
C CYS A 746 22.11 -14.37 -53.82
N PRO A 747 22.83 -13.73 -54.76
CA PRO A 747 24.17 -13.17 -54.48
C PRO A 747 24.14 -12.10 -53.37
N ASP A 748 23.08 -11.28 -53.33
CA ASP A 748 22.91 -10.18 -52.37
C ASP A 748 22.17 -10.62 -51.11
N ARG A 749 22.09 -11.93 -50.89
CA ARG A 749 21.32 -12.53 -49.77
C ARG A 749 21.65 -11.95 -48.42
N GLU A 750 22.93 -11.68 -48.12
CA GLU A 750 23.34 -11.18 -46.79
C GLU A 750 22.98 -9.69 -46.58
N GLU A 751 22.95 -8.92 -47.67
CA GLU A 751 22.50 -7.53 -47.63
C GLU A 751 20.98 -7.48 -47.38
N HIS A 752 20.21 -8.24 -48.19
CA HIS A 752 18.77 -8.39 -47.97
C HIS A 752 18.48 -8.95 -46.53
N ALA A 753 19.29 -9.86 -46.05
CA ALA A 753 19.14 -10.41 -44.69
C ALA A 753 19.38 -9.39 -43.58
N ARG A 754 20.18 -8.35 -43.78
CA ARG A 754 20.37 -7.23 -42.82
C ARG A 754 19.06 -6.41 -42.74
N VAL A 755 18.46 -6.10 -43.86
CA VAL A 755 17.17 -5.43 -43.93
C VAL A 755 16.07 -6.32 -43.36
N GLY A 756 16.06 -7.62 -43.71
CA GLY A 756 15.14 -8.62 -43.19
C GLY A 756 15.16 -8.75 -41.65
N ARG A 757 16.34 -8.67 -41.01
CA ARG A 757 16.40 -8.63 -39.53
C ARG A 757 15.78 -7.39 -38.93
N LYS A 758 15.92 -6.20 -39.56
CA LYS A 758 15.28 -4.98 -39.12
C LYS A 758 13.76 -5.08 -39.28
N TRP A 759 13.33 -5.62 -40.42
CA TRP A 759 11.91 -5.87 -40.71
C TRP A 759 11.28 -6.84 -39.71
N SER A 760 11.91 -8.00 -39.44
CA SER A 760 11.40 -8.98 -38.45
C SER A 760 11.27 -8.38 -37.05
N ARG A 761 12.24 -7.55 -36.61
CA ARG A 761 12.14 -6.84 -35.32
C ARG A 761 11.01 -5.83 -35.30
N ALA A 762 10.88 -5.03 -36.36
CA ALA A 762 9.80 -4.04 -36.46
C ALA A 762 8.41 -4.70 -36.54
N LYS A 763 8.31 -5.88 -37.23
CA LYS A 763 7.09 -6.68 -37.28
C LYS A 763 6.71 -7.23 -35.91
N ALA A 764 7.63 -7.84 -35.19
CA ALA A 764 7.41 -8.35 -33.84
C ALA A 764 6.99 -7.23 -32.86
N GLU A 765 7.58 -6.04 -33.02
CA GLU A 765 7.24 -4.88 -32.21
C GLU A 765 5.83 -4.33 -32.55
N ALA A 766 5.48 -4.27 -33.84
CA ALA A 766 4.13 -3.88 -34.28
C ALA A 766 3.07 -4.87 -33.80
N GLU A 767 3.31 -6.17 -33.89
CA GLU A 767 2.42 -7.21 -33.37
C GLU A 767 2.29 -7.18 -31.84
N ARG A 768 3.40 -6.87 -31.14
CA ARG A 768 3.37 -6.67 -29.68
C ARG A 768 2.52 -5.45 -29.30
N LEU A 769 2.67 -4.35 -30.04
CA LEU A 769 1.82 -3.16 -29.84
C LEU A 769 0.35 -3.47 -30.12
N GLN A 770 0.07 -4.20 -31.19
CA GLN A 770 -1.30 -4.60 -31.54
C GLN A 770 -1.93 -5.46 -30.45
N ARG A 771 -1.22 -6.49 -29.94
CA ARG A 771 -1.67 -7.30 -28.81
C ARG A 771 -1.89 -6.49 -27.54
N ARG A 772 -1.04 -5.48 -27.28
CA ARG A 772 -1.24 -4.56 -26.15
C ARG A 772 -2.47 -3.69 -26.30
N ILE A 773 -2.82 -3.27 -27.53
CA ILE A 773 -4.06 -2.56 -27.84
C ILE A 773 -5.26 -3.46 -27.53
N GLU A 774 -5.27 -4.67 -28.09
CA GLU A 774 -6.34 -5.65 -27.90
C GLU A 774 -6.55 -6.07 -26.45
N THR A 775 -5.46 -6.12 -25.65
CA THR A 775 -5.55 -6.42 -24.22
C THR A 775 -6.07 -5.26 -23.38
N ARG A 776 -5.94 -4.01 -23.82
CA ARG A 776 -6.38 -2.83 -23.07
C ARG A 776 -7.82 -2.40 -23.40
N THR A 777 -8.31 -2.72 -24.59
CA THR A 777 -9.68 -2.40 -25.00
C THR A 777 -10.70 -3.27 -24.25
N GLY A 778 -11.68 -2.65 -23.59
CA GLY A 778 -12.73 -3.36 -22.83
C GLY A 778 -12.20 -4.18 -21.65
N THR A 779 -11.13 -3.74 -20.97
CA THR A 779 -10.49 -4.48 -19.88
C THR A 779 -11.44 -4.67 -18.69
N ILE A 780 -12.17 -3.63 -18.30
CA ILE A 780 -13.07 -3.66 -17.15
C ILE A 780 -14.28 -4.55 -17.42
N ALA A 781 -14.87 -4.47 -18.61
CA ALA A 781 -15.98 -5.34 -19.00
C ALA A 781 -15.57 -6.82 -19.03
N ARG A 782 -14.35 -7.15 -19.49
CA ARG A 782 -13.84 -8.54 -19.46
C ARG A 782 -13.59 -9.05 -18.04
N LEU A 783 -13.07 -8.19 -17.15
CA LEU A 783 -12.91 -8.53 -15.74
C LEU A 783 -14.27 -8.79 -15.07
N PHE A 784 -15.27 -7.96 -15.39
CA PHE A 784 -16.64 -8.19 -14.93
C PHE A 784 -17.21 -9.51 -15.44
N ASP A 785 -17.00 -9.84 -16.72
CA ASP A 785 -17.43 -11.12 -17.28
C ASP A 785 -16.75 -12.31 -16.57
N ALA A 786 -15.46 -12.21 -16.28
CA ALA A 786 -14.73 -13.24 -15.53
C ALA A 786 -15.24 -13.39 -14.08
N VAL A 787 -15.57 -12.28 -13.41
CA VAL A 787 -16.24 -12.30 -12.10
C VAL A 787 -17.61 -12.99 -12.20
N CYS A 788 -18.39 -12.70 -13.25
CA CYS A 788 -19.66 -13.38 -13.50
C CYS A 788 -19.50 -14.89 -13.76
N GLU A 789 -18.42 -15.34 -14.41
CA GLU A 789 -18.13 -16.77 -14.60
C GLU A 789 -17.93 -17.49 -13.27
N VAL A 790 -17.15 -16.93 -12.35
CA VAL A 790 -16.97 -17.48 -10.98
C VAL A 790 -18.32 -17.54 -10.23
N LEU A 791 -19.12 -16.47 -10.31
CA LEU A 791 -20.43 -16.40 -9.66
C LEU A 791 -21.45 -17.39 -10.26
N LEU A 792 -21.38 -17.67 -11.55
CA LEU A 792 -22.20 -18.68 -12.24
C LEU A 792 -21.82 -20.09 -11.76
N GLU A 793 -20.53 -20.39 -11.69
CA GLU A 793 -20.04 -21.70 -11.26
C GLU A 793 -20.40 -22.00 -9.81
N LEU A 794 -20.32 -21.01 -8.93
CA LEU A 794 -20.73 -21.11 -7.53
C LEU A 794 -22.26 -21.04 -7.33
N GLY A 795 -23.05 -20.72 -8.36
CA GLY A 795 -24.51 -20.67 -8.28
C GLY A 795 -25.09 -19.40 -7.67
N TYR A 796 -24.34 -18.32 -7.57
CA TYR A 796 -24.82 -16.99 -7.15
C TYR A 796 -25.58 -16.28 -8.27
N LEU A 797 -25.25 -16.61 -9.51
CA LEU A 797 -25.93 -16.22 -10.72
C LEU A 797 -26.49 -17.43 -11.45
N ARG A 798 -27.51 -17.22 -12.27
CA ARG A 798 -28.01 -18.23 -13.21
C ARG A 798 -28.35 -17.59 -14.56
N PRO A 799 -28.14 -18.26 -15.67
CA PRO A 799 -28.59 -17.76 -16.98
C PRO A 799 -30.12 -17.73 -17.04
N VAL A 800 -30.66 -16.68 -17.64
CA VAL A 800 -32.11 -16.61 -17.94
C VAL A 800 -32.47 -17.60 -19.03
N ASP A 801 -31.69 -17.64 -20.08
CA ASP A 801 -31.78 -18.59 -21.18
C ASP A 801 -30.64 -19.60 -21.10
N ARG A 802 -30.95 -20.90 -20.93
CA ARG A 802 -29.95 -21.96 -20.86
C ARG A 802 -29.20 -22.18 -22.18
N GLY A 803 -29.77 -21.74 -23.32
CA GLY A 803 -29.12 -21.81 -24.62
C GLY A 803 -28.12 -20.71 -24.91
N HIS A 804 -28.22 -19.58 -24.18
CA HIS A 804 -27.40 -18.40 -24.35
C HIS A 804 -26.97 -17.81 -22.98
N PRO A 805 -26.17 -18.53 -22.18
CA PRO A 805 -25.79 -18.13 -20.84
C PRO A 805 -24.99 -16.81 -20.79
N GLU A 806 -24.43 -16.40 -21.94
CA GLU A 806 -23.66 -15.16 -22.09
C GLU A 806 -24.53 -13.91 -22.23
N ARG A 807 -25.85 -14.02 -22.47
CA ARG A 807 -26.71 -12.87 -22.75
C ARG A 807 -27.31 -12.22 -21.49
N GLU A 808 -28.10 -12.97 -20.76
CA GLU A 808 -28.83 -12.46 -19.63
C GLU A 808 -28.61 -13.32 -18.38
N LEU A 809 -28.25 -12.67 -17.25
CA LEU A 809 -28.00 -13.30 -15.97
C LEU A 809 -29.02 -12.83 -14.92
N ARG A 810 -29.41 -13.73 -14.02
CA ARG A 810 -30.28 -13.44 -12.91
C ARG A 810 -29.61 -13.81 -11.60
N VAL A 811 -29.73 -12.92 -10.62
CA VAL A 811 -29.23 -13.13 -9.25
C VAL A 811 -30.10 -14.18 -8.55
N THR A 812 -29.46 -15.18 -7.92
CA THR A 812 -30.14 -16.22 -7.13
C THR A 812 -30.39 -15.76 -5.69
N GLY A 813 -31.08 -16.57 -4.88
CA GLY A 813 -31.21 -16.32 -3.44
C GLY A 813 -29.85 -16.20 -2.74
N ALA A 814 -28.89 -17.08 -3.06
CA ALA A 814 -27.50 -16.97 -2.57
C ALA A 814 -26.85 -15.65 -3.02
N GLY A 815 -27.07 -15.23 -4.28
CA GLY A 815 -26.59 -13.95 -4.78
C GLY A 815 -27.13 -12.75 -4.00
N LYS A 816 -28.41 -12.80 -3.57
CA LYS A 816 -29.02 -11.76 -2.73
C LYS A 816 -28.40 -11.70 -1.33
N VAL A 817 -27.95 -12.82 -0.77
CA VAL A 817 -27.19 -12.83 0.48
C VAL A 817 -25.83 -12.19 0.27
N LEU A 818 -25.08 -12.58 -0.79
CA LEU A 818 -23.81 -11.96 -1.14
C LEU A 818 -23.92 -10.43 -1.34
N ALA A 819 -25.02 -9.97 -1.98
CA ALA A 819 -25.29 -8.54 -2.19
C ALA A 819 -25.36 -7.71 -0.88
N ARG A 820 -25.61 -8.36 0.26
CA ARG A 820 -25.71 -7.73 1.60
C ARG A 820 -24.40 -7.75 2.40
N ILE A 821 -23.35 -8.40 1.87
CA ILE A 821 -22.05 -8.53 2.54
C ILE A 821 -21.08 -7.55 1.90
N TYR A 822 -20.69 -6.52 2.65
CA TYR A 822 -19.80 -5.45 2.22
C TYR A 822 -18.43 -5.59 2.90
N ALA A 823 -17.77 -6.73 2.69
CA ALA A 823 -16.45 -7.04 3.24
C ALA A 823 -15.45 -7.28 2.11
N GLU A 824 -14.16 -7.16 2.40
CA GLU A 824 -13.10 -7.43 1.42
C GLU A 824 -13.13 -8.88 0.93
N ARG A 825 -13.51 -9.82 1.82
CA ARG A 825 -13.67 -11.26 1.51
C ARG A 825 -15.17 -11.64 1.45
N ASP A 826 -15.97 -10.82 0.75
CA ASP A 826 -17.42 -10.96 0.61
C ASP A 826 -17.83 -12.35 0.11
N LEU A 827 -17.20 -12.83 -0.97
CA LEU A 827 -17.48 -14.12 -1.56
C LEU A 827 -17.09 -15.27 -0.62
N LEU A 828 -15.98 -15.17 0.11
CA LEU A 828 -15.57 -16.19 1.08
C LEU A 828 -16.60 -16.32 2.21
N ILE A 829 -17.05 -15.20 2.77
CA ILE A 829 -18.09 -15.18 3.82
C ILE A 829 -19.37 -15.77 3.28
N ALA A 830 -19.83 -15.31 2.10
CA ALA A 830 -21.07 -15.80 1.48
C ALA A 830 -21.00 -17.30 1.18
N GLU A 831 -19.87 -17.81 0.73
CA GLU A 831 -19.69 -19.24 0.40
C GLU A 831 -19.62 -20.10 1.67
N CYS A 832 -19.01 -19.60 2.75
CA CYS A 832 -19.04 -20.26 4.05
C CYS A 832 -20.47 -20.30 4.64
N LEU A 833 -21.24 -19.23 4.47
CA LEU A 833 -22.67 -19.19 4.84
C LEU A 833 -23.47 -20.23 4.04
N ARG A 834 -23.31 -20.24 2.71
CA ARG A 834 -24.07 -21.10 1.80
C ARG A 834 -23.76 -22.59 2.00
N THR A 835 -22.52 -22.92 2.38
CA THR A 835 -22.06 -24.31 2.59
C THR A 835 -22.18 -24.79 4.03
N GLY A 836 -22.81 -24.00 4.93
CA GLY A 836 -23.06 -24.40 6.30
C GLY A 836 -21.83 -24.41 7.21
N VAL A 837 -20.72 -23.78 6.79
CA VAL A 837 -19.45 -23.80 7.57
C VAL A 837 -19.62 -23.13 8.94
N PHE A 838 -20.57 -22.21 9.10
CA PHE A 838 -20.86 -21.50 10.35
C PHE A 838 -22.01 -22.11 11.17
N GLU A 839 -22.56 -23.27 10.74
CA GLU A 839 -23.57 -23.97 11.50
C GLU A 839 -22.98 -24.53 12.81
N ASP A 840 -23.83 -24.70 13.83
CA ASP A 840 -23.51 -25.25 15.16
C ASP A 840 -22.41 -24.53 15.97
N LEU A 841 -21.99 -23.33 15.57
CA LEU A 841 -21.08 -22.49 16.35
C LEU A 841 -21.87 -21.71 17.43
N SER A 842 -21.26 -21.51 18.60
CA SER A 842 -21.75 -20.52 19.57
C SER A 842 -21.53 -19.08 19.04
N ALA A 843 -22.11 -18.08 19.69
CA ALA A 843 -21.87 -16.68 19.34
C ALA A 843 -20.37 -16.31 19.38
N ALA A 844 -19.65 -16.71 20.43
CA ALA A 844 -18.22 -16.49 20.58
C ALA A 844 -17.39 -17.24 19.52
N GLU A 845 -17.73 -18.51 19.22
CA GLU A 845 -17.08 -19.26 18.14
C GLU A 845 -17.36 -18.66 16.77
N LEU A 846 -18.57 -18.15 16.51
CA LEU A 846 -18.93 -17.45 15.27
C LEU A 846 -18.12 -16.17 15.10
N ALA A 847 -17.98 -15.34 16.15
CA ALA A 847 -17.13 -14.17 16.13
C ALA A 847 -15.67 -14.56 15.81
N GLY A 848 -15.14 -15.61 16.46
CA GLY A 848 -13.83 -16.15 16.18
C GLY A 848 -13.67 -16.61 14.73
N ALA A 849 -14.63 -17.34 14.17
CA ALA A 849 -14.62 -17.80 12.79
C ALA A 849 -14.66 -16.65 11.79
N LEU A 850 -15.53 -15.66 12.00
CA LEU A 850 -15.64 -14.47 11.15
C LEU A 850 -14.39 -13.58 11.20
N SER A 851 -13.67 -13.57 12.32
CA SER A 851 -12.40 -12.84 12.42
C SER A 851 -11.37 -13.33 11.40
N ALA A 852 -11.40 -14.62 11.02
CA ALA A 852 -10.53 -15.17 9.98
C ALA A 852 -10.84 -14.61 8.58
N CYS A 853 -12.04 -14.07 8.38
CA CYS A 853 -12.42 -13.41 7.13
C CYS A 853 -12.11 -11.90 7.12
N VAL A 854 -11.71 -11.33 8.26
CA VAL A 854 -11.45 -9.88 8.42
C VAL A 854 -9.98 -9.60 8.65
N TYR A 855 -9.32 -10.45 9.44
CA TYR A 855 -7.94 -10.23 9.87
C TYR A 855 -6.92 -10.31 8.72
N GLU A 856 -5.95 -9.38 8.74
CA GLU A 856 -4.80 -9.35 7.83
C GLU A 856 -3.50 -9.25 8.63
N PRO A 857 -2.62 -10.26 8.57
CA PRO A 857 -1.34 -10.22 9.24
C PRO A 857 -0.37 -9.25 8.55
N ARG A 858 0.39 -8.47 9.32
CA ARG A 858 1.38 -7.53 8.79
C ARG A 858 2.72 -8.14 8.42
N LEU A 859 3.03 -9.30 8.96
CA LEU A 859 4.27 -10.04 8.72
C LEU A 859 3.91 -11.52 8.54
N SER A 860 4.70 -12.23 7.71
CA SER A 860 4.55 -13.66 7.48
C SER A 860 4.36 -14.39 8.81
N ALA A 861 3.19 -14.98 8.98
CA ALA A 861 2.72 -15.58 10.22
C ALA A 861 3.67 -16.65 10.77
N GLN A 862 4.45 -16.26 11.77
CA GLN A 862 4.77 -17.19 12.84
C GLN A 862 3.74 -16.93 13.93
N SER A 863 2.83 -17.90 14.10
CA SER A 863 1.93 -18.12 15.24
C SER A 863 1.70 -16.94 16.21
N ILE A 864 1.00 -15.90 15.74
CA ILE A 864 0.50 -14.86 16.62
C ILE A 864 -0.96 -15.21 16.92
N GLY A 865 -1.25 -15.69 18.11
CA GLY A 865 -2.62 -15.92 18.55
C GLY A 865 -2.78 -17.03 19.58
N LEU A 866 -3.90 -17.01 20.30
CA LEU A 866 -4.33 -18.12 21.15
C LEU A 866 -4.58 -19.35 20.29
N PRO A 867 -3.95 -20.50 20.59
CA PRO A 867 -4.10 -21.69 19.78
C PRO A 867 -5.53 -22.22 19.88
N VAL A 868 -6.18 -22.39 18.75
CA VAL A 868 -7.47 -23.07 18.64
C VAL A 868 -7.23 -24.58 18.51
N ALA A 869 -7.85 -25.36 19.40
CA ALA A 869 -7.72 -26.81 19.34
C ALA A 869 -8.29 -27.35 18.01
N PRO A 870 -7.53 -28.13 17.24
CA PRO A 870 -8.02 -28.61 15.94
C PRO A 870 -9.31 -29.44 16.02
N ALA A 871 -9.55 -30.12 17.15
CA ALA A 871 -10.76 -30.93 17.37
C ALA A 871 -11.98 -30.12 17.83
N SER A 872 -11.80 -28.82 18.24
CA SER A 872 -12.92 -27.97 18.61
C SER A 872 -13.80 -27.63 17.41
N ARG A 873 -15.04 -27.18 17.66
CA ARG A 873 -15.96 -26.71 16.61
C ARG A 873 -15.35 -25.58 15.82
N LEU A 874 -14.78 -24.57 16.49
CA LEU A 874 -14.08 -23.47 15.86
C LEU A 874 -12.90 -23.98 15.01
N GLY A 875 -12.07 -24.91 15.52
CA GLY A 875 -10.95 -25.48 14.78
C GLY A 875 -11.37 -26.27 13.52
N GLN A 876 -12.51 -26.93 13.56
CA GLN A 876 -13.09 -27.61 12.39
C GLN A 876 -13.61 -26.58 11.37
N CYS A 877 -14.31 -25.56 11.83
CA CYS A 877 -14.79 -24.44 11.02
C CYS A 877 -13.64 -23.74 10.28
N LEU A 878 -12.57 -23.37 10.97
CA LEU A 878 -11.41 -22.69 10.37
C LEU A 878 -10.75 -23.53 9.27
N ARG A 879 -10.66 -24.86 9.44
CA ARG A 879 -10.19 -25.76 8.35
C ARG A 879 -11.13 -25.79 7.16
N ALA A 880 -12.44 -25.80 7.41
CA ALA A 880 -13.44 -25.74 6.34
C ALA A 880 -13.35 -24.42 5.56
N GLN A 881 -13.20 -23.28 6.27
CA GLN A 881 -12.99 -21.97 5.65
C GLN A 881 -11.74 -21.93 4.74
N LEU A 882 -10.61 -22.50 5.19
CA LEU A 882 -9.41 -22.61 4.37
C LEU A 882 -9.67 -23.44 3.11
N GLY A 883 -10.44 -24.53 3.23
CA GLY A 883 -10.85 -25.34 2.09
C GLY A 883 -11.71 -24.56 1.10
N VAL A 884 -12.67 -23.75 1.59
CA VAL A 884 -13.48 -22.85 0.76
C VAL A 884 -12.58 -21.81 0.06
N SER A 885 -11.66 -21.20 0.81
CA SER A 885 -10.72 -20.21 0.29
C SER A 885 -9.86 -20.77 -0.87
N HIS A 886 -9.35 -21.97 -0.73
CA HIS A 886 -8.58 -22.63 -1.80
C HIS A 886 -9.43 -22.88 -3.05
N ARG A 887 -10.69 -23.34 -2.91
CA ARG A 887 -11.59 -23.54 -4.06
C ARG A 887 -11.88 -22.25 -4.81
N ILE A 888 -12.13 -21.14 -4.08
CA ILE A 888 -12.32 -19.82 -4.70
C ILE A 888 -11.06 -19.43 -5.47
N HIS A 889 -9.88 -19.55 -4.86
CA HIS A 889 -8.60 -19.24 -5.51
C HIS A 889 -8.35 -20.04 -6.80
N ASP A 890 -8.68 -21.34 -6.81
CA ASP A 890 -8.57 -22.18 -8.01
C ASP A 890 -9.50 -21.68 -9.13
N MET A 891 -10.74 -21.29 -8.82
CA MET A 891 -11.69 -20.72 -9.78
C MET A 891 -11.22 -19.36 -10.31
N GLU A 892 -10.74 -18.48 -9.46
CA GLU A 892 -10.17 -17.19 -9.84
C GLU A 892 -8.97 -17.35 -10.79
N SER A 893 -8.11 -18.32 -10.49
CA SER A 893 -6.97 -18.67 -11.35
C SER A 893 -7.40 -19.17 -12.73
N LEU A 894 -8.46 -20.00 -12.80
CA LEU A 894 -9.04 -20.47 -14.06
C LEU A 894 -9.67 -19.31 -14.85
N ALA A 895 -10.39 -18.43 -14.18
CA ALA A 895 -11.00 -17.23 -14.76
C ALA A 895 -9.98 -16.12 -15.09
N ARG A 896 -8.71 -16.29 -14.72
CA ARG A 896 -7.60 -15.32 -14.92
C ARG A 896 -7.85 -13.96 -14.28
N ILE A 897 -8.49 -13.94 -13.12
CA ILE A 897 -8.62 -12.78 -12.28
C ILE A 897 -7.61 -12.83 -11.13
N GLU A 898 -7.31 -11.66 -10.53
CA GLU A 898 -6.41 -11.59 -9.39
C GLU A 898 -7.05 -12.34 -8.21
N ALA A 899 -6.26 -13.21 -7.58
CA ALA A 899 -6.74 -14.02 -6.48
C ALA A 899 -7.14 -13.17 -5.27
N SER A 900 -8.29 -13.48 -4.68
CA SER A 900 -8.76 -12.89 -3.43
C SER A 900 -7.87 -13.31 -2.25
N SER A 901 -7.80 -12.46 -1.23
CA SER A 901 -7.11 -12.81 0.03
C SER A 901 -7.80 -13.99 0.70
N GLY A 902 -7.05 -15.02 1.12
CA GLY A 902 -7.58 -16.18 1.82
C GLY A 902 -7.99 -15.90 3.27
N ALA A 903 -8.61 -16.90 3.92
CA ALA A 903 -8.91 -16.83 5.35
C ALA A 903 -7.63 -16.84 6.20
N GLU A 904 -7.58 -16.00 7.26
CA GLU A 904 -6.45 -15.87 8.17
C GLU A 904 -6.87 -16.16 9.63
N PRO A 905 -6.66 -17.36 10.15
CA PRO A 905 -7.22 -17.81 11.42
C PRO A 905 -6.50 -17.30 12.67
N ALA A 906 -5.38 -16.56 12.54
CA ALA A 906 -4.51 -16.25 13.68
C ALA A 906 -5.20 -15.47 14.82
N LEU A 907 -6.24 -14.70 14.53
CA LEU A 907 -6.98 -13.92 15.54
C LEU A 907 -8.16 -14.70 16.16
N ALA A 908 -8.56 -15.82 15.58
CA ALA A 908 -9.83 -16.49 15.92
C ALA A 908 -9.94 -16.89 17.40
N GLY A 909 -8.88 -17.49 17.97
CA GLY A 909 -8.88 -17.89 19.38
C GLY A 909 -8.94 -16.72 20.35
N ALA A 910 -8.29 -15.61 20.01
CA ALA A 910 -8.30 -14.40 20.83
C ALA A 910 -9.67 -13.71 20.83
N VAL A 911 -10.32 -13.67 19.67
CA VAL A 911 -11.69 -13.12 19.55
C VAL A 911 -12.69 -13.99 20.28
N GLN A 912 -12.62 -15.32 20.14
CA GLN A 912 -13.45 -16.24 20.91
C GLN A 912 -13.29 -16.02 22.42
N ALA A 913 -12.05 -16.02 22.92
CA ALA A 913 -11.77 -15.81 24.34
C ALA A 913 -12.27 -14.44 24.83
N TRP A 914 -12.15 -13.40 23.99
CA TRP A 914 -12.70 -12.07 24.30
C TRP A 914 -14.21 -12.13 24.47
N CYS A 915 -14.96 -12.70 23.54
CA CYS A 915 -16.41 -12.87 23.64
C CYS A 915 -16.81 -13.75 24.83
N ASP A 916 -16.02 -14.77 25.17
CA ASP A 916 -16.22 -15.64 26.37
C ASP A 916 -15.87 -14.93 27.70
N GLY A 917 -15.45 -13.63 27.67
CA GLY A 917 -15.25 -12.85 28.88
C GLY A 917 -13.80 -12.71 29.37
N ALA A 918 -12.79 -13.14 28.58
CA ALA A 918 -11.38 -12.98 28.95
C ALA A 918 -11.00 -11.50 29.15
N GLN A 919 -10.02 -11.25 30.03
CA GLN A 919 -9.54 -9.90 30.29
C GLN A 919 -8.63 -9.40 29.16
N LEU A 920 -8.61 -8.08 28.95
CA LEU A 920 -7.77 -7.46 27.91
C LEU A 920 -6.29 -7.83 28.06
N ALA A 921 -5.78 -7.88 29.29
CA ALA A 921 -4.42 -8.24 29.59
C ALA A 921 -4.05 -9.62 29.02
N ASP A 922 -4.91 -10.62 29.28
CA ASP A 922 -4.67 -12.00 28.82
C ASP A 922 -4.66 -12.10 27.29
N ILE A 923 -5.51 -11.33 26.63
CA ILE A 923 -5.57 -11.28 25.16
C ILE A 923 -4.29 -10.65 24.58
N LEU A 924 -3.84 -9.52 25.13
CA LEU A 924 -2.67 -8.81 24.61
C LEU A 924 -1.38 -9.62 24.85
N ASP A 925 -1.24 -10.25 26.04
CA ASP A 925 -0.09 -11.09 26.36
C ASP A 925 -0.01 -12.34 25.46
N ALA A 926 -1.17 -12.89 25.08
CA ALA A 926 -1.23 -14.09 24.24
C ALA A 926 -1.06 -13.79 22.73
N THR A 927 -1.34 -12.56 22.26
CA THR A 927 -1.40 -12.23 20.82
C THR A 927 -0.26 -11.35 20.33
N GLU A 928 0.55 -10.78 21.23
CA GLU A 928 1.54 -9.72 20.91
C GLU A 928 0.93 -8.51 20.17
N LEU A 929 -0.40 -8.36 20.19
CA LEU A 929 -1.09 -7.19 19.61
C LEU A 929 -1.05 -6.01 20.55
N THR A 930 -1.05 -4.80 19.99
CA THR A 930 -1.36 -3.61 20.80
C THR A 930 -2.87 -3.51 21.04
N ALA A 931 -3.28 -2.87 22.14
CA ALA A 931 -4.69 -2.65 22.43
C ALA A 931 -5.44 -1.97 21.27
N GLY A 932 -4.83 -0.97 20.63
CA GLY A 932 -5.43 -0.29 19.49
C GLY A 932 -5.53 -1.16 18.23
N ASP A 933 -4.60 -2.11 18.01
CA ASP A 933 -4.73 -3.08 16.92
C ASP A 933 -5.88 -4.04 17.18
N PHE A 934 -5.98 -4.56 18.40
CA PHE A 934 -7.08 -5.46 18.78
C PHE A 934 -8.44 -4.76 18.63
N VAL A 935 -8.61 -3.55 19.18
CA VAL A 935 -9.82 -2.76 19.03
C VAL A 935 -10.16 -2.50 17.57
N ARG A 936 -9.18 -2.15 16.75
CA ARG A 936 -9.41 -1.91 15.32
C ARG A 936 -9.96 -3.14 14.61
N TRP A 937 -9.38 -4.33 14.87
CA TRP A 937 -9.87 -5.58 14.26
C TRP A 937 -11.27 -5.95 14.79
N CYS A 938 -11.52 -5.78 16.08
CA CYS A 938 -12.85 -5.98 16.66
C CYS A 938 -13.90 -5.04 16.05
N LYS A 939 -13.56 -3.77 15.79
CA LYS A 939 -14.48 -2.82 15.13
C LYS A 939 -14.80 -3.21 13.69
N GLN A 940 -13.80 -3.66 12.92
CA GLN A 940 -14.05 -4.18 11.56
C GLN A 940 -14.87 -5.47 11.58
N LEU A 941 -14.64 -6.31 12.57
CA LEU A 941 -15.43 -7.53 12.77
C LEU A 941 -16.86 -7.21 13.17
N LEU A 942 -17.09 -6.22 14.04
CA LEU A 942 -18.42 -5.74 14.42
C LEU A 942 -19.24 -5.31 13.20
N ASP A 943 -18.64 -4.64 12.25
CA ASP A 943 -19.30 -4.26 10.99
C ASP A 943 -19.78 -5.49 10.20
N VAL A 944 -18.93 -6.49 10.03
CA VAL A 944 -19.29 -7.74 9.33
C VAL A 944 -20.33 -8.55 10.11
N VAL A 945 -20.15 -8.68 11.43
CA VAL A 945 -21.12 -9.38 12.31
C VAL A 945 -22.48 -8.70 12.27
N GLY A 946 -22.51 -7.35 12.28
CA GLY A 946 -23.74 -6.56 12.16
C GLY A 946 -24.44 -6.76 10.81
N GLN A 947 -23.68 -6.86 9.71
CA GLN A 947 -24.23 -7.20 8.39
C GLN A 947 -24.88 -8.59 8.39
N ILE A 948 -24.24 -9.59 9.01
CA ILE A 948 -24.77 -10.96 9.12
C ILE A 948 -26.00 -10.97 10.04
N ALA A 949 -26.00 -10.23 11.16
CA ALA A 949 -27.13 -10.10 12.05
C ALA A 949 -28.37 -9.49 11.37
N SER A 950 -28.16 -8.67 10.33
CA SER A 950 -29.25 -8.05 9.56
C SER A 950 -29.73 -8.89 8.36
N LEU A 951 -29.17 -10.08 8.13
CA LEU A 951 -29.61 -10.95 7.04
C LEU A 951 -31.02 -11.48 7.27
N SER A 952 -31.79 -11.46 6.19
CA SER A 952 -33.13 -12.08 6.14
C SER A 952 -33.10 -13.24 5.15
N PRO A 953 -33.86 -14.32 5.41
CA PRO A 953 -33.96 -15.42 4.48
C PRO A 953 -34.38 -14.95 3.08
N PRO A 954 -33.75 -15.44 2.00
CA PRO A 954 -34.17 -15.14 0.64
C PRO A 954 -35.61 -15.62 0.41
N PRO A 955 -36.37 -14.96 -0.47
CA PRO A 955 -37.78 -15.34 -0.75
C PRO A 955 -37.94 -16.74 -1.33
N ASP A 956 -36.91 -17.29 -1.94
CA ASP A 956 -36.85 -18.61 -2.56
C ASP A 956 -36.16 -19.67 -1.67
N ALA A 957 -35.88 -19.31 -0.39
CA ALA A 957 -35.27 -20.23 0.57
C ALA A 957 -36.22 -21.37 0.98
N THR A 958 -35.67 -22.58 1.11
CA THR A 958 -36.42 -23.67 1.75
C THR A 958 -36.65 -23.37 3.23
N PRO A 959 -37.64 -24.00 3.88
CA PRO A 959 -37.91 -23.79 5.33
C PRO A 959 -36.67 -24.09 6.20
N GLU A 960 -35.80 -25.04 5.79
CA GLU A 960 -34.55 -25.35 6.49
C GLU A 960 -33.53 -24.23 6.31
N GLN A 961 -33.33 -23.76 5.08
CA GLN A 961 -32.45 -22.64 4.79
C GLN A 961 -32.90 -21.36 5.50
N ALA A 962 -34.19 -21.10 5.53
CA ALA A 962 -34.74 -19.95 6.22
C ALA A 962 -34.47 -19.99 7.73
N ARG A 963 -34.62 -21.17 8.36
CA ARG A 963 -34.27 -21.38 9.77
C ARG A 963 -32.78 -21.18 10.00
N ALA A 964 -31.91 -21.77 9.18
CA ALA A 964 -30.46 -21.64 9.31
C ALA A 964 -29.99 -20.18 9.23
N VAL A 965 -30.53 -19.40 8.29
CA VAL A 965 -30.24 -17.94 8.21
C VAL A 965 -30.74 -17.20 9.43
N THR A 966 -31.92 -17.52 9.94
CA THR A 966 -32.50 -16.85 11.13
C THR A 966 -31.68 -17.18 12.39
N ASP A 967 -31.33 -18.45 12.60
CA ASP A 967 -30.50 -18.88 13.74
C ASP A 967 -29.10 -18.26 13.71
N LEU A 968 -28.52 -18.15 12.52
CA LEU A 968 -27.24 -17.49 12.33
C LEU A 968 -27.32 -15.99 12.61
N SER A 969 -28.38 -15.32 12.12
CA SER A 969 -28.61 -13.89 12.36
C SER A 969 -28.74 -13.60 13.87
N MET A 970 -29.47 -14.46 14.62
CA MET A 970 -29.56 -14.33 16.07
C MET A 970 -28.22 -14.52 16.78
N ARG A 971 -27.45 -15.55 16.40
CA ARG A 971 -26.10 -15.77 16.97
C ARG A 971 -25.13 -14.63 16.62
N ALA A 972 -25.24 -14.06 15.43
CA ALA A 972 -24.45 -12.90 15.05
C ALA A 972 -24.84 -11.66 15.88
N ALA A 973 -26.13 -11.44 16.17
CA ALA A 973 -26.56 -10.36 17.04
C ALA A 973 -26.02 -10.51 18.47
N GLU A 974 -26.03 -11.74 19.03
CA GLU A 974 -25.41 -12.06 20.30
C GLU A 974 -23.89 -11.83 20.27
N ALA A 975 -23.20 -12.35 19.25
CA ALA A 975 -21.76 -12.14 19.04
C ALA A 975 -21.39 -10.65 18.95
N SER A 976 -22.25 -9.82 18.36
CA SER A 976 -22.05 -8.37 18.31
C SER A 976 -22.05 -7.73 19.70
N LEU A 977 -22.95 -8.18 20.59
CA LEU A 977 -23.00 -7.69 21.97
C LEU A 977 -21.76 -8.13 22.77
N ASP A 978 -21.39 -9.40 22.67
CA ASP A 978 -20.23 -9.96 23.37
C ASP A 978 -18.91 -9.34 22.91
N LEU A 979 -18.80 -9.04 21.62
CA LEU A 979 -17.63 -8.41 21.04
C LEU A 979 -17.51 -6.94 21.44
N ASN A 980 -18.64 -6.22 21.50
CA ASN A 980 -18.70 -4.78 21.81
C ASN A 980 -18.71 -4.49 23.31
N ARG A 981 -17.74 -5.01 24.05
CA ARG A 981 -17.56 -4.78 25.49
C ARG A 981 -16.20 -4.15 25.81
N GLY A 982 -16.05 -3.66 27.04
CA GLY A 982 -14.82 -3.10 27.56
C GLY A 982 -14.20 -2.09 26.59
N VAL A 983 -12.91 -2.23 26.34
CA VAL A 983 -12.13 -1.32 25.47
C VAL A 983 -12.68 -1.17 24.05
N VAL A 984 -13.42 -2.15 23.55
CA VAL A 984 -14.02 -2.09 22.20
C VAL A 984 -15.22 -1.13 22.19
N SER A 985 -16.00 -1.08 23.27
CA SER A 985 -17.17 -0.20 23.39
C SER A 985 -16.79 1.27 23.64
N TRP A 986 -15.66 1.58 24.29
CA TRP A 986 -15.28 2.97 24.66
C TRP A 986 -14.88 3.86 23.49
N SER A 987 -14.70 3.32 22.32
CA SER A 987 -14.30 4.06 21.13
C SER A 987 -15.46 4.47 20.23
N ALA A 988 -16.68 4.46 20.77
CA ALA A 988 -17.87 4.91 20.08
C ALA A 988 -18.19 6.35 20.49
N VAL A 989 -17.68 7.35 19.76
CA VAL A 989 -18.28 8.66 19.42
C VAL A 989 -17.28 9.47 18.61
#